data_90ec5aab53ac7062743b417759d1e65e
#
_entry.id   90ec5aab53ac7062743b417759d1e65e
#
_cell.length_a   1.000
_cell.length_b   1.000
_cell.length_c   1.000
_cell.angle_alpha   90.00
_cell.angle_beta   90.00
_cell.angle_gamma   90.00
#
_symmetry.space_group_name_H-M   'P 1'
#
loop_
_entity.id
_entity.type
_entity.pdbx_description
1 polymer ?
#
loop_
_entity_poly.entity_id
_entity_poly.type
_entity_poly.pdbx_seq_one_letter_code
_entity_poly.pdbx_strand_id
1 'polypeptide(L)'
;MTQETPLQVDTTTLLDRIALRAFVQTTAMIHLANSRKDKRPGDPKVGGHPASCASSLHFMTALHLAVREPQDFVCCKPHAAPLDHSLHHLVGMFRHGRDGAWFTDEEAEGVMERLRKFPQPGAEDVFQSYHAEADPDSFHFLPSGSVGIPPVASVYLALAYRYAADHGWEVPENAHFWSMMGDSEFREGSLLEAMPDVAERQLGNVTWIVDYNRQNLDGTRIPNERGLEGADCDRIERTAVANGWRVIQLRHGPARIEAFAGEHGAALKAILEKGLSDYEYQVLALKGDAASARQMISEKSADAGKALAAMPDEQVLKVLLDLGGHDMGSIIAALKKSRTEPDVPYLLVIHTLKGWGLPCQADPSNHSWLPKKKEMIELLEANGLTLERPFERFAADSDEGRFLEARKDTFRAGWDAHNELRDRNLARVASEVEAVGGLPESLDIDMSLFPMANTQWMWGQLATKLVRIGTHGDDPKAADLGAGEERWVPAAKLVLTMSPDVGTSTNISPAIDQRVYGPAVNLGEVEDTFGVTYKHPELHTTQDPWTRHIRFEIAEANAMSALGSFGKMGYTIGVPLAPVMTVYDFFIKRALDQLYYDLYWGAEFVLMGTPAGVTLSAEGAQHSWKSDIQIPNLITWEPMFAVEMDWILTDALRRQVARDNVGRKGVLIRAVTRGVPQAHLLDNVRRQAASKASQVGALKPAGTGDDWGQATDESTVAPLPDEVLLAQLKQHSLAGGYKLIDWTGYEGFEPGDNVVNVFAMGSLATEAIAASEMLLDRGVFANVIIVSSPELLLGILGEQSDYTHLRETLGINGDLYAVHGAGSSEAGMVSLAGRRVPCVAVCDGEAGLLDNIGSIVGVKQRTLAVRRFSKCGRPDEVFGY
;
A
#
# COMPACT_ATOMS: atom_id res chain seq x y z
N MET A 1 14.72 6.54 -42.73
CA MET A 1 13.90 5.34 -42.91
C MET A 1 14.82 4.20 -43.25
N THR A 2 15.29 3.50 -42.25
CA THR A 2 16.02 2.23 -42.43
C THR A 2 14.98 1.20 -42.85
N GLN A 3 15.17 0.58 -43.99
CA GLN A 3 14.36 -0.55 -44.46
C GLN A 3 14.52 -1.66 -43.42
N GLU A 4 13.46 -1.93 -42.64
CA GLU A 4 13.43 -3.09 -41.78
C GLU A 4 13.57 -4.34 -42.64
N THR A 5 14.59 -5.12 -42.37
CA THR A 5 14.74 -6.44 -43.00
C THR A 5 13.59 -7.32 -42.49
N PRO A 6 12.71 -7.86 -43.35
CA PRO A 6 11.58 -8.67 -42.90
C PRO A 6 12.08 -9.87 -42.07
N LEU A 7 11.36 -10.21 -41.01
CA LEU A 7 11.62 -11.42 -40.22
C LEU A 7 11.43 -12.65 -41.14
N GLN A 8 12.34 -13.61 -40.99
CA GLN A 8 12.30 -14.85 -41.79
C GLN A 8 11.34 -15.90 -41.19
N VAL A 9 10.95 -15.72 -39.94
CA VAL A 9 10.07 -16.64 -39.20
C VAL A 9 8.78 -15.91 -38.82
N ASP A 10 7.67 -16.64 -38.72
CA ASP A 10 6.42 -16.05 -38.24
C ASP A 10 6.50 -15.66 -36.77
N THR A 11 5.73 -14.64 -36.36
CA THR A 11 5.83 -14.04 -35.03
C THR A 11 5.55 -15.03 -33.89
N THR A 12 4.62 -15.98 -34.09
CA THR A 12 4.29 -16.93 -33.00
C THR A 12 5.45 -17.91 -32.75
N THR A 13 6.02 -18.46 -33.81
CA THR A 13 7.22 -19.32 -33.73
C THR A 13 8.42 -18.57 -33.13
N LEU A 14 8.59 -17.28 -33.48
CA LEU A 14 9.65 -16.44 -32.92
C LEU A 14 9.47 -16.27 -31.42
N LEU A 15 8.24 -15.95 -30.97
CA LEU A 15 7.92 -15.77 -29.56
C LEU A 15 8.07 -17.08 -28.76
N ASP A 16 7.74 -18.24 -29.35
CA ASP A 16 7.97 -19.54 -28.68
C ASP A 16 9.46 -19.79 -28.42
N ARG A 17 10.34 -19.42 -29.36
CA ARG A 17 11.80 -19.52 -29.17
C ARG A 17 12.30 -18.57 -28.09
N ILE A 18 11.80 -17.33 -28.05
CA ILE A 18 12.15 -16.37 -27.01
C ILE A 18 11.63 -16.83 -25.66
N ALA A 19 10.40 -17.36 -25.58
CA ALA A 19 9.83 -17.92 -24.37
C ALA A 19 10.73 -19.04 -23.81
N LEU A 20 11.16 -19.97 -24.64
CA LEU A 20 12.03 -21.05 -24.23
C LEU A 20 13.37 -20.51 -23.69
N ARG A 21 14.01 -19.54 -24.34
CA ARG A 21 15.24 -18.90 -23.86
C ARG A 21 15.01 -18.22 -22.51
N ALA A 22 13.92 -17.45 -22.35
CA ALA A 22 13.57 -16.81 -21.09
C ALA A 22 13.40 -17.84 -19.97
N PHE A 23 12.73 -18.95 -20.25
CA PHE A 23 12.53 -20.03 -19.28
C PHE A 23 13.84 -20.71 -18.85
N VAL A 24 14.76 -20.97 -19.81
CA VAL A 24 16.07 -21.52 -19.51
C VAL A 24 16.87 -20.56 -18.61
N GLN A 25 16.88 -19.29 -18.91
CA GLN A 25 17.54 -18.25 -18.07
C GLN A 25 16.88 -18.14 -16.70
N THR A 26 15.55 -18.19 -16.61
CA THR A 26 14.80 -18.24 -15.35
C THR A 26 15.25 -19.43 -14.48
N THR A 27 15.32 -20.60 -15.09
CA THR A 27 15.70 -21.83 -14.38
C THR A 27 17.16 -21.76 -13.94
N ALA A 28 18.05 -21.19 -14.76
CA ALA A 28 19.45 -20.95 -14.43
C ALA A 28 19.59 -19.95 -13.27
N MET A 29 18.87 -18.83 -13.30
CA MET A 29 18.84 -17.84 -12.24
C MET A 29 18.49 -18.47 -10.88
N ILE A 30 17.44 -19.28 -10.86
CA ILE A 30 16.99 -19.99 -9.66
C ILE A 30 18.03 -21.06 -9.24
N HIS A 31 18.59 -21.80 -10.18
CA HIS A 31 19.60 -22.82 -9.90
C HIS A 31 20.87 -22.21 -9.28
N LEU A 32 21.39 -21.15 -9.86
CA LEU A 32 22.58 -20.43 -9.37
C LEU A 32 22.34 -19.85 -7.98
N ALA A 33 21.17 -19.25 -7.72
CA ALA A 33 20.82 -18.76 -6.39
C ALA A 33 20.84 -19.87 -5.31
N ASN A 34 20.44 -21.10 -5.65
CA ASN A 34 20.41 -22.24 -4.74
C ASN A 34 21.75 -23.00 -4.63
N SER A 35 22.65 -22.85 -5.61
CA SER A 35 23.97 -23.52 -5.68
C SER A 35 25.16 -22.58 -5.50
N ARG A 36 24.97 -21.44 -4.86
CA ARG A 36 26.02 -20.44 -4.59
C ARG A 36 27.24 -21.02 -3.90
N LYS A 37 28.44 -20.55 -4.29
CA LYS A 37 29.71 -20.97 -3.68
C LYS A 37 29.87 -20.54 -2.22
N ASP A 38 29.20 -19.44 -1.83
CA ASP A 38 29.21 -18.85 -0.49
C ASP A 38 28.18 -19.48 0.45
N LYS A 39 27.40 -20.45 -0.02
CA LYS A 39 26.40 -21.15 0.79
C LYS A 39 27.05 -21.98 1.87
N ARG A 40 26.64 -21.79 3.12
CA ARG A 40 27.14 -22.52 4.29
C ARG A 40 26.29 -23.76 4.60
N PRO A 41 26.86 -24.79 5.24
CA PRO A 41 26.04 -25.89 5.79
C PRO A 41 24.99 -25.34 6.77
N GLY A 42 23.72 -25.67 6.53
CA GLY A 42 22.60 -25.17 7.34
C GLY A 42 21.90 -23.94 6.78
N ASP A 43 22.46 -23.26 5.79
CA ASP A 43 21.75 -22.15 5.13
C ASP A 43 20.44 -22.66 4.48
N PRO A 44 19.36 -21.91 4.61
CA PRO A 44 18.08 -22.29 4.00
C PRO A 44 18.21 -22.35 2.48
N LYS A 45 17.33 -23.12 1.85
CA LYS A 45 17.17 -23.04 0.39
C LYS A 45 16.73 -21.63 0.03
N VAL A 46 17.32 -21.06 -1.01
CA VAL A 46 16.87 -19.77 -1.56
C VAL A 46 15.46 -19.93 -2.14
N GLY A 47 15.12 -21.12 -2.61
CA GLY A 47 13.83 -21.39 -3.24
C GLY A 47 13.81 -20.88 -4.67
N GLY A 48 12.69 -20.48 -5.11
CA GLY A 48 12.33 -20.18 -6.49
C GLY A 48 11.29 -21.20 -6.95
N HIS A 49 10.60 -20.89 -8.03
CA HIS A 49 9.44 -21.69 -8.43
C HIS A 49 9.46 -22.00 -9.94
N PRO A 50 10.41 -22.81 -10.45
CA PRO A 50 10.51 -23.12 -11.88
C PRO A 50 9.20 -23.68 -12.44
N ALA A 51 8.50 -24.52 -11.66
CA ALA A 51 7.22 -25.09 -12.08
C ALA A 51 6.12 -24.03 -12.27
N SER A 52 6.11 -22.98 -11.42
CA SER A 52 5.17 -21.87 -11.55
C SER A 52 5.55 -20.93 -12.72
N CYS A 53 6.83 -20.73 -12.96
CA CYS A 53 7.33 -20.00 -14.14
C CYS A 53 6.96 -20.74 -15.43
N ALA A 54 7.09 -22.07 -15.45
CA ALA A 54 6.72 -22.90 -16.60
C ALA A 54 5.23 -22.80 -16.97
N SER A 55 4.32 -22.75 -15.98
CA SER A 55 2.89 -22.55 -16.27
C SER A 55 2.60 -21.17 -16.85
N SER A 56 3.34 -20.16 -16.46
CA SER A 56 3.12 -18.76 -16.87
C SER A 56 3.86 -18.37 -18.15
N LEU A 57 4.70 -19.22 -18.68
CA LEU A 57 5.68 -18.94 -19.72
C LEU A 57 5.10 -18.25 -20.96
N HIS A 58 4.10 -18.87 -21.58
CA HIS A 58 3.60 -18.40 -22.87
C HIS A 58 2.77 -17.12 -22.74
N PHE A 59 1.89 -17.03 -21.74
CA PHE A 59 1.06 -15.83 -21.61
C PHE A 59 1.85 -14.61 -21.13
N MET A 60 2.89 -14.79 -20.30
CA MET A 60 3.79 -13.69 -19.94
C MET A 60 4.61 -13.22 -21.13
N THR A 61 5.16 -14.16 -21.91
CA THR A 61 5.91 -13.82 -23.14
C THR A 61 5.01 -13.09 -24.15
N ALA A 62 3.79 -13.60 -24.39
CA ALA A 62 2.82 -12.97 -25.28
C ALA A 62 2.44 -11.55 -24.80
N LEU A 63 2.19 -11.39 -23.51
CA LEU A 63 1.86 -10.08 -22.94
C LEU A 63 3.01 -9.10 -23.13
N HIS A 64 4.21 -9.41 -22.64
CA HIS A 64 5.35 -8.49 -22.67
C HIS A 64 5.85 -8.15 -24.06
N LEU A 65 5.82 -9.13 -24.98
CA LEU A 65 6.49 -8.96 -26.25
C LEU A 65 5.55 -8.70 -27.44
N ALA A 66 4.25 -9.05 -27.34
CA ALA A 66 3.31 -8.92 -28.47
C ALA A 66 2.12 -7.98 -28.22
N VAL A 67 1.79 -7.67 -26.94
CA VAL A 67 0.54 -6.95 -26.63
C VAL A 67 0.76 -5.72 -25.75
N ARG A 68 1.63 -5.80 -24.75
CA ARG A 68 1.93 -4.70 -23.83
C ARG A 68 2.49 -3.50 -24.59
N GLU A 69 1.96 -2.32 -24.24
CA GLU A 69 2.50 -1.03 -24.66
C GLU A 69 3.40 -0.45 -23.55
N PRO A 70 4.31 0.51 -23.87
CA PRO A 70 5.26 1.06 -22.89
C PRO A 70 4.63 1.69 -21.65
N GLN A 71 3.44 2.27 -21.80
CA GLN A 71 2.70 2.93 -20.72
C GLN A 71 1.87 1.97 -19.86
N ASP A 72 1.77 0.69 -20.22
CA ASP A 72 0.95 -0.29 -19.51
C ASP A 72 1.58 -0.69 -18.19
N PHE A 73 0.76 -0.91 -17.17
CA PHE A 73 1.16 -1.49 -15.90
C PHE A 73 0.98 -3.00 -15.88
N VAL A 74 1.90 -3.69 -15.24
CA VAL A 74 1.85 -5.14 -15.06
C VAL A 74 1.99 -5.49 -13.59
N CYS A 75 0.99 -6.17 -13.05
CA CYS A 75 1.06 -6.86 -11.78
C CYS A 75 1.39 -8.34 -12.05
N CYS A 76 2.61 -8.73 -11.80
CA CYS A 76 3.07 -10.08 -12.07
C CYS A 76 2.60 -11.07 -11.00
N LYS A 77 2.28 -12.30 -11.40
CA LYS A 77 2.05 -13.41 -10.47
C LYS A 77 3.31 -13.63 -9.59
N PRO A 78 3.20 -13.65 -8.26
CA PRO A 78 4.36 -13.62 -7.36
C PRO A 78 5.41 -14.70 -7.68
N HIS A 79 4.97 -15.95 -7.86
CA HIS A 79 5.86 -17.08 -8.12
C HIS A 79 6.46 -17.12 -9.55
N ALA A 80 6.10 -16.18 -10.41
CA ALA A 80 6.64 -16.04 -11.76
C ALA A 80 7.61 -14.84 -11.90
N ALA A 81 7.93 -14.12 -10.82
CA ALA A 81 8.86 -13.00 -10.86
C ALA A 81 10.20 -13.30 -11.55
N PRO A 82 10.88 -14.47 -11.34
CA PRO A 82 12.12 -14.78 -12.07
C PRO A 82 11.94 -14.88 -13.59
N LEU A 83 10.75 -15.27 -14.06
CA LEU A 83 10.46 -15.29 -15.50
C LEU A 83 10.30 -13.86 -16.04
N ASP A 84 9.66 -13.00 -15.28
CA ASP A 84 9.50 -11.59 -15.62
C ASP A 84 10.87 -10.90 -15.75
N HIS A 85 11.75 -11.09 -14.76
CA HIS A 85 13.12 -10.60 -14.82
C HIS A 85 13.88 -11.12 -16.05
N SER A 86 13.69 -12.39 -16.40
CA SER A 86 14.36 -12.97 -17.59
C SER A 86 13.82 -12.39 -18.90
N LEU A 87 12.53 -12.09 -19.01
CA LEU A 87 11.96 -11.41 -20.16
C LEU A 87 12.49 -9.97 -20.28
N HIS A 88 12.55 -9.23 -19.18
CA HIS A 88 13.11 -7.89 -19.15
C HIS A 88 14.62 -7.89 -19.43
N HIS A 89 15.36 -8.92 -18.96
CA HIS A 89 16.76 -9.11 -19.32
C HIS A 89 16.97 -9.27 -20.83
N LEU A 90 16.18 -10.17 -21.47
CA LEU A 90 16.27 -10.39 -22.91
C LEU A 90 15.96 -9.14 -23.73
N VAL A 91 15.00 -8.33 -23.30
CA VAL A 91 14.67 -7.04 -23.92
C VAL A 91 15.73 -5.97 -23.62
N GLY A 92 16.51 -6.09 -22.56
CA GLY A 92 17.50 -5.08 -22.15
C GLY A 92 16.90 -3.94 -21.34
N MET A 93 15.96 -4.26 -20.44
CA MET A 93 15.21 -3.30 -19.62
C MET A 93 15.66 -3.30 -18.16
N PHE A 94 16.97 -3.33 -17.88
CA PHE A 94 17.52 -3.14 -16.55
C PHE A 94 18.23 -1.80 -16.43
N ARG A 95 18.10 -1.13 -15.28
CA ARG A 95 18.77 0.14 -15.01
C ARG A 95 19.06 0.33 -13.52
N HIS A 96 20.00 1.22 -13.22
CA HIS A 96 20.41 1.60 -11.86
C HIS A 96 19.35 2.51 -11.21
N GLY A 97 18.42 1.93 -10.48
CA GLY A 97 17.29 2.66 -9.93
C GLY A 97 16.38 3.28 -11.01
N ARG A 98 15.40 4.04 -10.59
CA ARG A 98 14.36 4.59 -11.50
C ARG A 98 14.91 5.53 -12.56
N ASP A 99 15.81 6.42 -12.18
CA ASP A 99 16.31 7.53 -13.01
C ASP A 99 17.80 7.35 -13.41
N GLY A 100 18.40 6.19 -13.11
CA GLY A 100 19.79 5.88 -13.41
C GLY A 100 20.03 5.45 -14.85
N ALA A 101 21.28 5.12 -15.16
CA ALA A 101 21.67 4.62 -16.48
C ALA A 101 21.13 3.22 -16.76
N TRP A 102 20.88 2.92 -18.03
CA TRP A 102 20.59 1.56 -18.47
C TRP A 102 21.83 0.68 -18.31
N PHE A 103 21.64 -0.57 -17.87
CA PHE A 103 22.72 -1.53 -17.76
C PHE A 103 23.37 -1.84 -19.10
N THR A 104 24.67 -2.06 -19.07
CA THR A 104 25.40 -2.78 -20.12
C THR A 104 25.01 -4.25 -20.10
N ASP A 105 25.33 -5.00 -21.16
CA ASP A 105 25.03 -6.44 -21.20
C ASP A 105 25.76 -7.21 -20.11
N GLU A 106 27.00 -6.83 -19.77
CA GLU A 106 27.79 -7.46 -18.70
C GLU A 106 27.16 -7.20 -17.31
N GLU A 107 26.72 -5.98 -17.03
CA GLU A 107 26.01 -5.63 -15.78
C GLU A 107 24.68 -6.40 -15.68
N ALA A 108 23.93 -6.48 -16.78
CA ALA A 108 22.67 -7.19 -16.84
C ALA A 108 22.85 -8.70 -16.62
N GLU A 109 23.85 -9.33 -17.24
CA GLU A 109 24.19 -10.75 -16.97
C GLU A 109 24.60 -10.95 -15.50
N GLY A 110 25.40 -10.03 -14.95
CA GLY A 110 25.88 -10.08 -13.57
C GLY A 110 24.79 -9.97 -12.52
N VAL A 111 23.76 -9.15 -12.74
CA VAL A 111 22.65 -9.00 -11.80
C VAL A 111 21.69 -10.21 -11.82
N MET A 112 21.58 -10.91 -12.95
CA MET A 112 20.81 -12.17 -13.04
C MET A 112 21.32 -13.27 -12.09
N GLU A 113 22.57 -13.20 -11.65
CA GLU A 113 23.14 -14.10 -10.63
C GLU A 113 22.80 -13.68 -9.19
N ARG A 114 22.13 -12.53 -9.00
CA ARG A 114 21.93 -11.91 -7.70
C ARG A 114 20.50 -12.07 -7.16
N LEU A 115 19.77 -13.09 -7.58
CA LEU A 115 18.46 -13.39 -7.01
C LEU A 115 18.59 -13.71 -5.51
N ARG A 116 17.83 -12.99 -4.68
CA ARG A 116 17.82 -13.13 -3.21
C ARG A 116 19.20 -12.97 -2.57
N LYS A 117 20.02 -12.11 -3.11
CA LYS A 117 21.22 -11.64 -2.43
C LYS A 117 20.91 -10.37 -1.67
N PHE A 118 21.62 -10.14 -0.57
CA PHE A 118 21.57 -8.89 0.15
C PHE A 118 22.45 -7.87 -0.59
N PRO A 119 22.01 -6.61 -0.79
CA PRO A 119 22.82 -5.57 -1.41
C PRO A 119 24.18 -5.41 -0.71
N GLN A 120 25.25 -5.24 -1.49
CA GLN A 120 26.58 -5.02 -1.00
C GLN A 120 27.19 -3.79 -1.67
N PRO A 121 28.16 -3.07 -1.03
CA PRO A 121 28.85 -1.96 -1.69
C PRO A 121 29.47 -2.40 -3.03
N GLY A 122 29.10 -1.69 -4.10
CA GLY A 122 29.50 -2.01 -5.49
C GLY A 122 28.71 -3.17 -6.13
N ALA A 123 27.68 -3.66 -5.47
CA ALA A 123 26.74 -4.66 -5.97
C ALA A 123 25.35 -4.46 -5.34
N GLU A 124 24.89 -3.21 -5.38
CA GLU A 124 23.64 -2.76 -4.76
C GLU A 124 22.42 -3.31 -5.50
N ASP A 125 22.51 -3.43 -6.82
CA ASP A 125 21.43 -3.97 -7.65
C ASP A 125 21.28 -5.48 -7.45
N VAL A 126 20.12 -5.90 -6.94
CA VAL A 126 19.78 -7.31 -6.66
C VAL A 126 18.31 -7.53 -6.95
N PHE A 127 17.91 -8.78 -7.16
CA PHE A 127 16.49 -9.15 -7.22
C PHE A 127 16.02 -9.75 -5.90
N GLN A 128 14.86 -9.31 -5.44
CA GLN A 128 14.20 -9.87 -4.27
C GLN A 128 13.49 -11.21 -4.60
N SER A 129 12.79 -11.78 -3.64
CA SER A 129 12.03 -13.02 -3.84
C SER A 129 10.86 -12.88 -4.80
N TYR A 130 10.24 -11.70 -4.73
CA TYR A 130 9.10 -11.25 -5.51
C TYR A 130 9.39 -9.82 -5.95
N HIS A 131 8.66 -9.30 -6.91
CA HIS A 131 8.89 -7.93 -7.35
C HIS A 131 8.89 -6.95 -6.19
N ALA A 132 9.92 -6.13 -6.14
CA ALA A 132 10.12 -5.07 -5.17
C ALA A 132 10.39 -3.73 -5.90
N GLU A 133 10.14 -2.61 -5.24
CA GLU A 133 10.35 -1.28 -5.81
C GLU A 133 11.82 -1.04 -6.20
N ALA A 134 12.75 -1.68 -5.48
CA ALA A 134 14.19 -1.55 -5.71
C ALA A 134 14.76 -2.49 -6.78
N ASP A 135 13.94 -3.34 -7.41
CA ASP A 135 14.42 -4.24 -8.45
C ASP A 135 14.89 -3.45 -9.68
N PRO A 136 15.97 -3.86 -10.39
CA PRO A 136 16.51 -3.16 -11.55
C PRO A 136 15.55 -3.02 -12.74
N ASP A 137 14.45 -3.76 -12.76
CA ASP A 137 13.41 -3.73 -13.78
C ASP A 137 12.04 -3.22 -13.25
N SER A 138 12.06 -2.50 -12.11
CA SER A 138 10.86 -1.96 -11.48
C SER A 138 10.31 -0.71 -12.20
N PHE A 139 9.76 -0.88 -13.39
CA PHE A 139 9.17 0.21 -14.17
C PHE A 139 7.68 0.38 -13.85
N HIS A 140 6.83 -0.15 -14.68
CA HIS A 140 5.38 -0.06 -14.60
C HIS A 140 4.79 -1.36 -14.03
N PHE A 141 5.23 -1.78 -12.85
CA PHE A 141 4.63 -2.90 -12.12
C PHE A 141 4.55 -2.66 -10.62
N LEU A 142 3.85 -3.54 -9.93
CA LEU A 142 3.59 -3.44 -8.50
C LEU A 142 4.39 -4.51 -7.74
N PRO A 143 4.82 -4.24 -6.49
CA PRO A 143 5.37 -5.27 -5.61
C PRO A 143 4.41 -6.45 -5.51
N SER A 144 4.90 -7.69 -5.66
CA SER A 144 4.03 -8.85 -5.83
C SER A 144 4.04 -9.84 -4.66
N GLY A 145 4.65 -9.49 -3.52
CA GLY A 145 4.81 -10.40 -2.38
C GLY A 145 3.51 -10.75 -1.64
N SER A 146 2.57 -9.82 -1.54
CA SER A 146 1.29 -10.02 -0.85
C SER A 146 0.24 -10.54 -1.81
N VAL A 147 0.00 -11.85 -1.78
CA VAL A 147 -0.95 -12.54 -2.67
C VAL A 147 -2.35 -11.95 -2.56
N GLY A 148 -2.97 -11.61 -3.69
CA GLY A 148 -4.33 -11.06 -3.79
C GLY A 148 -4.46 -9.55 -3.62
N ILE A 149 -3.46 -8.85 -3.08
CA ILE A 149 -3.49 -7.39 -2.91
C ILE A 149 -3.05 -6.63 -4.16
N PRO A 150 -1.92 -6.96 -4.79
CA PRO A 150 -1.42 -6.22 -5.95
C PRO A 150 -2.41 -6.12 -7.11
N PRO A 151 -3.19 -7.16 -7.46
CA PRO A 151 -4.23 -7.03 -8.49
C PRO A 151 -5.31 -6.01 -8.15
N VAL A 152 -5.65 -5.84 -6.87
CA VAL A 152 -6.60 -4.83 -6.39
C VAL A 152 -5.98 -3.43 -6.43
N ALA A 153 -4.74 -3.29 -5.97
CA ALA A 153 -4.01 -2.02 -6.08
C ALA A 153 -3.88 -1.56 -7.54
N SER A 154 -3.63 -2.49 -8.47
CA SER A 154 -3.58 -2.22 -9.91
C SER A 154 -4.88 -1.64 -10.46
N VAL A 155 -6.03 -2.15 -10.03
CA VAL A 155 -7.35 -1.62 -10.42
C VAL A 155 -7.52 -0.18 -9.95
N TYR A 156 -7.19 0.10 -8.70
CA TYR A 156 -7.34 1.46 -8.16
C TYR A 156 -6.28 2.43 -8.69
N LEU A 157 -5.15 1.92 -9.15
CA LEU A 157 -4.21 2.73 -9.93
C LEU A 157 -4.80 3.14 -11.28
N ALA A 158 -5.55 2.24 -11.96
CA ALA A 158 -6.31 2.58 -13.17
C ALA A 158 -7.37 3.66 -12.90
N LEU A 159 -8.09 3.55 -11.78
CA LEU A 159 -9.03 4.57 -11.34
C LEU A 159 -8.33 5.92 -11.07
N ALA A 160 -7.16 5.90 -10.42
CA ALA A 160 -6.39 7.10 -10.11
C ALA A 160 -5.88 7.82 -11.37
N TYR A 161 -5.48 7.06 -12.39
CA TYR A 161 -5.11 7.62 -13.71
C TYR A 161 -6.30 8.33 -14.37
N ARG A 162 -7.47 7.69 -14.39
CA ARG A 162 -8.69 8.31 -14.93
C ARG A 162 -9.09 9.55 -14.13
N TYR A 163 -9.06 9.45 -12.78
CA TYR A 163 -9.33 10.60 -11.92
C TYR A 163 -8.39 11.77 -12.24
N ALA A 164 -7.08 11.52 -12.36
CA ALA A 164 -6.11 12.57 -12.67
C ALA A 164 -6.39 13.21 -14.04
N ALA A 165 -6.70 12.41 -15.07
CA ALA A 165 -7.07 12.92 -16.40
C ALA A 165 -8.32 13.81 -16.36
N ASP A 166 -9.39 13.37 -15.69
CA ASP A 166 -10.64 14.10 -15.56
C ASP A 166 -10.47 15.43 -14.74
N HIS A 167 -9.39 15.50 -13.93
CA HIS A 167 -9.00 16.69 -13.18
C HIS A 167 -7.90 17.53 -13.87
N GLY A 168 -7.66 17.31 -15.15
CA GLY A 168 -6.79 18.15 -15.99
C GLY A 168 -5.28 17.95 -15.77
N TRP A 169 -4.88 16.79 -15.26
CA TRP A 169 -3.47 16.38 -15.19
C TRP A 169 -3.05 15.61 -16.44
N GLU A 170 -1.80 15.69 -16.81
CA GLU A 170 -1.25 14.87 -17.87
C GLU A 170 -1.14 13.42 -17.39
N VAL A 171 -1.67 12.49 -18.17
CA VAL A 171 -1.56 11.04 -17.93
C VAL A 171 -1.17 10.33 -19.22
N PRO A 172 -0.50 9.16 -19.14
CA PRO A 172 -0.24 8.36 -20.33
C PRO A 172 -1.54 7.92 -21.01
N GLU A 173 -1.66 8.21 -22.29
CA GLU A 173 -2.84 7.83 -23.08
C GLU A 173 -2.96 6.32 -23.22
N ASN A 174 -4.16 5.78 -23.13
CA ASN A 174 -4.49 4.36 -23.35
C ASN A 174 -3.68 3.37 -22.48
N ALA A 175 -3.21 3.79 -21.29
CA ALA A 175 -2.57 2.88 -20.36
C ALA A 175 -3.52 1.76 -19.94
N HIS A 176 -3.05 0.51 -19.99
CA HIS A 176 -3.79 -0.67 -19.59
C HIS A 176 -3.15 -1.32 -18.36
N PHE A 177 -3.98 -1.88 -17.50
CA PHE A 177 -3.56 -2.43 -16.22
C PHE A 177 -3.78 -3.95 -16.23
N TRP A 178 -2.68 -4.67 -16.33
CA TRP A 178 -2.64 -6.12 -16.41
C TRP A 178 -2.30 -6.71 -15.05
N SER A 179 -3.11 -7.65 -14.57
CA SER A 179 -2.82 -8.35 -13.33
C SER A 179 -2.89 -9.85 -13.51
N MET A 180 -1.84 -10.55 -13.10
CA MET A 180 -1.71 -11.99 -13.20
C MET A 180 -1.79 -12.61 -11.81
N MET A 181 -2.61 -13.64 -11.65
CA MET A 181 -2.82 -14.33 -10.39
C MET A 181 -2.94 -15.84 -10.58
N GLY A 182 -2.72 -16.59 -9.52
CA GLY A 182 -2.98 -18.02 -9.49
C GLY A 182 -4.46 -18.33 -9.27
N ASP A 183 -4.89 -19.50 -9.67
CA ASP A 183 -6.27 -19.96 -9.47
C ASP A 183 -6.68 -20.11 -8.00
N SER A 184 -5.73 -20.43 -7.11
CA SER A 184 -5.97 -20.44 -5.67
C SER A 184 -5.99 -19.04 -5.07
N GLU A 185 -5.20 -18.10 -5.63
CA GLU A 185 -5.16 -16.69 -5.25
C GLU A 185 -6.50 -15.99 -5.52
N PHE A 186 -7.25 -16.42 -6.53
CA PHE A 186 -8.58 -15.90 -6.84
C PHE A 186 -9.62 -16.09 -5.70
N ARG A 187 -9.25 -16.74 -4.60
CA ARG A 187 -10.08 -16.85 -3.39
C ARG A 187 -9.83 -15.76 -2.35
N GLU A 188 -8.85 -14.89 -2.57
CA GLU A 188 -8.61 -13.78 -1.67
C GLU A 188 -9.81 -12.84 -1.61
N GLY A 189 -10.18 -12.45 -0.37
CA GLY A 189 -11.41 -11.70 -0.14
C GLY A 189 -11.41 -10.34 -0.83
N SER A 190 -10.28 -9.65 -0.88
CA SER A 190 -10.14 -8.35 -1.52
C SER A 190 -10.37 -8.38 -3.02
N LEU A 191 -10.02 -9.47 -3.72
CA LEU A 191 -10.34 -9.67 -5.14
C LEU A 191 -11.85 -9.77 -5.38
N LEU A 192 -12.54 -10.57 -4.55
CA LEU A 192 -13.99 -10.74 -4.66
C LEU A 192 -14.75 -9.45 -4.29
N GLU A 193 -14.23 -8.68 -3.36
CA GLU A 193 -14.73 -7.36 -2.99
C GLU A 193 -14.55 -6.33 -4.11
N ALA A 194 -13.42 -6.39 -4.84
CA ALA A 194 -13.12 -5.48 -5.94
C ALA A 194 -13.94 -5.76 -7.21
N MET A 195 -14.34 -6.99 -7.47
CA MET A 195 -14.96 -7.37 -8.74
C MET A 195 -16.19 -6.54 -9.09
N PRO A 196 -17.21 -6.37 -8.24
CA PRO A 196 -18.35 -5.52 -8.55
C PRO A 196 -17.92 -4.05 -8.74
N ASP A 197 -17.04 -3.54 -7.88
CA ASP A 197 -16.63 -2.14 -7.88
C ASP A 197 -15.93 -1.73 -9.19
N VAL A 198 -15.06 -2.60 -9.73
CA VAL A 198 -14.37 -2.37 -11.02
C VAL A 198 -15.35 -2.23 -12.18
N ALA A 199 -16.35 -3.11 -12.24
CA ALA A 199 -17.35 -3.10 -13.29
C ALA A 199 -18.32 -1.91 -13.15
N GLU A 200 -18.75 -1.59 -11.93
CA GLU A 200 -19.61 -0.44 -11.64
C GLU A 200 -18.91 0.89 -11.96
N ARG A 201 -17.59 0.95 -11.74
CA ARG A 201 -16.77 2.10 -12.17
C ARG A 201 -16.42 2.10 -13.66
N GLN A 202 -16.82 1.09 -14.43
CA GLN A 202 -16.57 0.98 -15.87
C GLN A 202 -15.07 1.07 -16.22
N LEU A 203 -14.22 0.32 -15.50
CA LEU A 203 -12.77 0.30 -15.74
C LEU A 203 -12.41 -0.73 -16.83
N GLY A 204 -12.71 -0.42 -18.09
CA GLY A 204 -12.44 -1.32 -19.23
C GLY A 204 -10.96 -1.43 -19.63
N ASN A 205 -10.10 -0.58 -19.05
CA ASN A 205 -8.64 -0.69 -19.21
C ASN A 205 -7.98 -1.61 -18.17
N VAL A 206 -8.74 -2.53 -17.58
CA VAL A 206 -8.28 -3.53 -16.61
C VAL A 206 -8.48 -4.93 -17.17
N THR A 207 -7.45 -5.75 -17.12
CA THR A 207 -7.52 -7.18 -17.44
C THR A 207 -6.88 -8.01 -16.35
N TRP A 208 -7.66 -8.91 -15.76
CA TRP A 208 -7.16 -9.94 -14.85
C TRP A 208 -6.89 -11.24 -15.60
N ILE A 209 -5.75 -11.87 -15.31
CA ILE A 209 -5.31 -13.13 -15.94
C ILE A 209 -5.15 -14.17 -14.84
N VAL A 210 -5.95 -15.20 -14.87
CA VAL A 210 -5.87 -16.35 -13.94
C VAL A 210 -5.09 -17.48 -14.60
N ASP A 211 -3.92 -17.79 -14.04
CA ASP A 211 -3.15 -19.00 -14.39
C ASP A 211 -3.85 -20.22 -13.76
N TYR A 212 -4.72 -20.86 -14.55
CA TYR A 212 -5.51 -22.00 -14.11
C TYR A 212 -4.71 -23.29 -14.31
N ASN A 213 -3.78 -23.55 -13.40
CA ASN A 213 -2.89 -24.71 -13.42
C ASN A 213 -3.33 -25.85 -12.48
N ARG A 214 -4.39 -25.69 -11.73
CA ARG A 214 -5.02 -26.67 -10.83
C ARG A 214 -4.21 -27.06 -9.60
N GLN A 215 -3.11 -26.36 -9.33
CA GLN A 215 -2.22 -26.69 -8.23
C GLN A 215 -1.93 -25.47 -7.33
N ASN A 216 -1.87 -25.73 -6.03
CA ASN A 216 -1.43 -24.75 -5.03
C ASN A 216 -0.10 -25.18 -4.39
N LEU A 217 0.24 -24.58 -3.25
CA LEU A 217 1.43 -24.90 -2.48
C LEU A 217 1.37 -26.34 -1.92
N ASP A 218 0.20 -26.79 -1.50
CA ASP A 218 -0.04 -28.12 -0.91
C ASP A 218 -0.19 -29.24 -1.97
N GLY A 219 -0.03 -28.90 -3.24
CA GLY A 219 0.03 -29.83 -4.38
C GLY A 219 -1.21 -29.84 -5.24
N THR A 220 -2.38 -30.01 -4.69
CA THR A 220 -3.65 -30.09 -5.43
C THR A 220 -4.70 -29.22 -4.76
N ARG A 221 -5.51 -28.55 -5.54
CA ARG A 221 -6.65 -27.80 -5.02
C ARG A 221 -7.70 -28.72 -4.41
N ILE A 222 -8.44 -28.20 -3.43
CA ILE A 222 -9.59 -28.92 -2.87
C ILE A 222 -10.62 -29.13 -3.99
N PRO A 223 -11.00 -30.39 -4.28
CA PRO A 223 -11.97 -30.70 -5.34
C PRO A 223 -13.34 -30.10 -5.08
N ASN A 224 -13.96 -29.59 -6.13
CA ASN A 224 -15.31 -29.02 -6.10
C ASN A 224 -16.46 -30.03 -6.20
N GLU A 225 -16.16 -31.31 -6.19
CA GLU A 225 -17.02 -32.39 -6.72
C GLU A 225 -18.34 -32.59 -6.01
N ARG A 226 -18.54 -31.99 -4.82
CA ARG A 226 -19.70 -32.26 -3.95
C ARG A 226 -20.57 -31.06 -3.64
N GLY A 227 -20.70 -30.11 -4.49
CA GLY A 227 -21.59 -29.00 -4.12
C GLY A 227 -21.73 -27.90 -5.15
N LEU A 228 -20.89 -27.96 -6.16
CA LEU A 228 -20.92 -26.98 -7.25
C LEU A 228 -20.99 -27.71 -8.59
N GLU A 229 -21.85 -27.26 -9.46
CA GLU A 229 -21.93 -27.76 -10.83
C GLU A 229 -20.69 -27.26 -11.62
N GLY A 230 -20.02 -28.17 -12.31
CA GLY A 230 -18.86 -27.88 -13.15
C GLY A 230 -17.53 -27.83 -12.42
N ALA A 231 -16.46 -27.54 -13.15
CA ALA A 231 -15.12 -27.33 -12.63
C ALA A 231 -14.95 -25.98 -11.93
N ASP A 232 -13.87 -25.77 -11.21
CA ASP A 232 -13.62 -24.51 -10.49
C ASP A 232 -13.42 -23.32 -11.45
N CYS A 233 -12.90 -23.54 -12.66
CA CYS A 233 -12.85 -22.52 -13.72
C CYS A 233 -14.25 -22.01 -14.12
N ASP A 234 -15.28 -22.87 -14.10
CA ASP A 234 -16.66 -22.47 -14.35
C ASP A 234 -17.22 -21.62 -13.21
N ARG A 235 -16.80 -21.89 -11.96
CA ARG A 235 -17.13 -21.04 -10.81
C ARG A 235 -16.50 -19.67 -10.96
N ILE A 236 -15.20 -19.60 -11.31
CA ILE A 236 -14.47 -18.33 -11.54
C ILE A 236 -15.20 -17.52 -12.62
N GLU A 237 -15.52 -18.14 -13.77
CA GLU A 237 -16.26 -17.50 -14.85
C GLU A 237 -17.61 -16.96 -14.38
N ARG A 238 -18.43 -17.80 -13.73
CA ARG A 238 -19.75 -17.37 -13.24
C ARG A 238 -19.67 -16.23 -12.24
N THR A 239 -18.66 -16.25 -11.36
CA THR A 239 -18.43 -15.17 -10.39
C THR A 239 -18.10 -13.87 -11.11
N ALA A 240 -17.22 -13.89 -12.10
CA ALA A 240 -16.84 -12.71 -12.85
C ALA A 240 -18.01 -12.16 -13.69
N VAL A 241 -18.70 -13.03 -14.42
CA VAL A 241 -19.86 -12.64 -15.24
C VAL A 241 -20.97 -12.04 -14.40
N ALA A 242 -21.26 -12.62 -13.22
CA ALA A 242 -22.27 -12.11 -12.28
C ALA A 242 -21.93 -10.70 -11.75
N ASN A 243 -20.64 -10.34 -11.75
CA ASN A 243 -20.13 -9.03 -11.34
C ASN A 243 -19.80 -8.11 -12.53
N GLY A 244 -20.33 -8.37 -13.72
CA GLY A 244 -20.24 -7.46 -14.89
C GLY A 244 -18.97 -7.58 -15.74
N TRP A 245 -18.09 -8.56 -15.47
CA TRP A 245 -16.90 -8.79 -16.26
C TRP A 245 -17.14 -9.60 -17.52
N ARG A 246 -16.37 -9.34 -18.57
CA ARG A 246 -16.24 -10.25 -19.71
C ARG A 246 -15.21 -11.33 -19.41
N VAL A 247 -15.52 -12.57 -19.77
CA VAL A 247 -14.63 -13.70 -19.50
C VAL A 247 -14.22 -14.39 -20.80
N ILE A 248 -12.94 -14.67 -20.94
CA ILE A 248 -12.39 -15.52 -22.00
C ILE A 248 -11.68 -16.69 -21.33
N GLN A 249 -12.10 -17.92 -21.62
CA GLN A 249 -11.41 -19.13 -21.19
C GLN A 249 -10.56 -19.71 -22.32
N LEU A 250 -9.27 -19.80 -22.13
CA LEU A 250 -8.36 -20.50 -23.03
C LEU A 250 -8.16 -21.94 -22.55
N ARG A 251 -9.14 -22.82 -22.84
CA ARG A 251 -9.14 -24.21 -22.35
C ARG A 251 -8.34 -25.17 -23.23
N HIS A 252 -8.39 -24.99 -24.54
CA HIS A 252 -7.95 -25.96 -25.53
C HIS A 252 -6.96 -25.37 -26.51
N GLY A 253 -5.87 -26.08 -26.75
CA GLY A 253 -4.98 -25.81 -27.86
C GLY A 253 -5.45 -26.43 -29.20
N PRO A 254 -4.69 -26.18 -30.29
CA PRO A 254 -5.05 -26.59 -31.64
C PRO A 254 -5.31 -28.09 -31.83
N ALA A 255 -4.50 -28.97 -31.20
CA ALA A 255 -4.67 -30.42 -31.33
C ALA A 255 -5.97 -30.93 -30.67
N ARG A 256 -6.42 -30.31 -29.59
CA ARG A 256 -7.73 -30.57 -28.98
C ARG A 256 -8.86 -30.12 -29.90
N ILE A 257 -8.74 -28.91 -30.43
CA ILE A 257 -9.77 -28.36 -31.34
C ILE A 257 -9.94 -29.24 -32.58
N GLU A 258 -8.82 -29.72 -33.14
CA GLU A 258 -8.84 -30.68 -34.26
C GLU A 258 -9.51 -32.00 -33.88
N ALA A 259 -9.13 -32.56 -32.70
CA ALA A 259 -9.72 -33.81 -32.21
C ALA A 259 -11.24 -33.70 -31.96
N PHE A 260 -11.71 -32.54 -31.51
CA PHE A 260 -13.16 -32.30 -31.31
C PHE A 260 -13.97 -32.20 -32.60
N ALA A 261 -13.35 -31.86 -33.72
CA ALA A 261 -13.98 -31.87 -35.01
C ALA A 261 -14.12 -33.28 -35.64
N GLY A 262 -13.41 -34.27 -35.06
CA GLY A 262 -13.45 -35.64 -35.51
C GLY A 262 -14.68 -36.44 -35.06
N GLU A 263 -14.78 -37.69 -35.55
CA GLU A 263 -15.83 -38.63 -35.12
C GLU A 263 -15.72 -38.87 -33.61
N HIS A 264 -16.82 -38.83 -32.84
CA HIS A 264 -16.91 -38.86 -31.40
C HIS A 264 -16.22 -37.66 -30.68
N GLY A 265 -15.77 -36.65 -31.42
CA GLY A 265 -15.03 -35.49 -30.84
C GLY A 265 -15.88 -34.66 -29.89
N ALA A 266 -17.18 -34.55 -30.08
CA ALA A 266 -18.10 -33.86 -29.20
C ALA A 266 -18.17 -34.54 -27.80
N ALA A 267 -18.15 -35.89 -27.76
CA ALA A 267 -18.11 -36.64 -26.50
C ALA A 267 -16.76 -36.46 -25.78
N LEU A 268 -15.66 -36.46 -26.55
CA LEU A 268 -14.31 -36.19 -25.99
C LEU A 268 -14.24 -34.79 -25.38
N LYS A 269 -14.77 -33.78 -26.10
CA LYS A 269 -14.85 -32.40 -25.60
C LYS A 269 -15.61 -32.33 -24.26
N ALA A 270 -16.77 -32.94 -24.20
CA ALA A 270 -17.60 -32.94 -22.98
C ALA A 270 -16.88 -33.54 -21.79
N ILE A 271 -16.11 -34.62 -22.00
CA ILE A 271 -15.32 -35.24 -20.91
C ILE A 271 -14.15 -34.34 -20.49
N LEU A 272 -13.40 -33.77 -21.42
CA LEU A 272 -12.26 -32.89 -21.10
C LEU A 272 -12.68 -31.56 -20.46
N GLU A 273 -13.89 -31.07 -20.73
CA GLU A 273 -14.40 -29.85 -20.12
C GLU A 273 -15.14 -30.05 -18.80
N LYS A 274 -15.91 -31.11 -18.66
CA LYS A 274 -16.85 -31.30 -17.53
C LYS A 274 -16.86 -32.69 -16.91
N GLY A 275 -16.32 -33.71 -17.60
CA GLY A 275 -16.36 -35.07 -17.13
C GLY A 275 -15.17 -35.49 -16.25
N LEU A 276 -14.06 -34.78 -16.37
CA LEU A 276 -12.89 -34.93 -15.50
C LEU A 276 -12.89 -33.84 -14.43
N SER A 277 -12.68 -34.22 -13.18
CA SER A 277 -12.33 -33.27 -12.13
C SER A 277 -10.91 -32.72 -12.35
N ASP A 278 -10.58 -31.58 -11.71
CA ASP A 278 -9.23 -31.03 -11.75
C ASP A 278 -8.17 -32.02 -11.23
N TYR A 279 -8.53 -32.82 -10.24
CA TYR A 279 -7.65 -33.87 -9.69
C TYR A 279 -7.42 -35.03 -10.67
N GLU A 280 -8.49 -35.54 -11.28
CA GLU A 280 -8.37 -36.61 -12.29
C GLU A 280 -7.54 -36.14 -13.50
N TYR A 281 -7.74 -34.91 -13.94
CA TYR A 281 -6.93 -34.33 -15.01
C TYR A 281 -5.45 -34.21 -14.59
N GLN A 282 -5.18 -33.77 -13.37
CA GLN A 282 -3.80 -33.69 -12.85
C GLN A 282 -3.15 -35.08 -12.79
N VAL A 283 -3.88 -36.10 -12.36
CA VAL A 283 -3.39 -37.49 -12.33
C VAL A 283 -3.03 -37.97 -13.73
N LEU A 284 -3.86 -37.73 -14.74
CA LEU A 284 -3.56 -38.10 -16.11
C LEU A 284 -2.34 -37.35 -16.67
N ALA A 285 -2.22 -36.05 -16.38
CA ALA A 285 -1.07 -35.26 -16.81
C ALA A 285 0.24 -35.71 -16.13
N LEU A 286 0.18 -36.12 -14.86
CA LEU A 286 1.31 -36.66 -14.11
C LEU A 286 1.74 -38.06 -14.64
N LYS A 287 0.77 -38.93 -14.92
CA LYS A 287 1.00 -40.24 -15.50
C LYS A 287 1.69 -40.16 -16.86
N GLY A 288 1.23 -39.25 -17.72
CA GLY A 288 1.83 -39.01 -19.02
C GLY A 288 1.83 -40.19 -19.95
N ASP A 289 0.87 -41.13 -19.82
CA ASP A 289 0.76 -42.28 -20.67
C ASP A 289 -0.63 -42.42 -21.33
N ALA A 290 -0.65 -42.83 -22.61
CA ALA A 290 -1.86 -42.95 -23.40
C ALA A 290 -2.82 -44.04 -22.93
N ALA A 291 -2.30 -45.10 -22.29
CA ALA A 291 -3.12 -46.21 -21.81
C ALA A 291 -4.00 -45.76 -20.64
N SER A 292 -3.43 -45.10 -19.64
CA SER A 292 -4.18 -44.51 -18.53
C SER A 292 -5.22 -43.48 -19.00
N ALA A 293 -4.86 -42.64 -19.99
CA ALA A 293 -5.80 -41.68 -20.56
C ALA A 293 -7.00 -42.35 -21.24
N ARG A 294 -6.75 -43.34 -22.10
CA ARG A 294 -7.82 -44.13 -22.75
C ARG A 294 -8.69 -44.85 -21.72
N GLN A 295 -8.10 -45.48 -20.72
CA GLN A 295 -8.84 -46.19 -19.68
C GLN A 295 -9.80 -45.20 -18.96
N MET A 296 -9.29 -44.18 -18.33
CA MET A 296 -10.09 -43.26 -17.51
C MET A 296 -11.19 -42.57 -18.34
N ILE A 297 -10.86 -42.12 -19.54
CA ILE A 297 -11.84 -41.42 -20.41
C ILE A 297 -12.92 -42.40 -20.90
N SER A 298 -12.54 -43.65 -21.24
CA SER A 298 -13.52 -44.66 -21.67
C SER A 298 -14.44 -45.10 -20.56
N GLU A 299 -13.97 -45.20 -19.31
CA GLU A 299 -14.77 -45.48 -18.13
C GLU A 299 -15.85 -44.42 -17.90
N LYS A 300 -15.53 -43.16 -18.17
CA LYS A 300 -16.49 -42.03 -18.05
C LYS A 300 -17.43 -41.90 -19.26
N SER A 301 -16.95 -42.18 -20.47
CA SER A 301 -17.71 -42.13 -21.70
C SER A 301 -17.14 -43.06 -22.74
N ALA A 302 -17.94 -44.10 -23.09
CA ALA A 302 -17.53 -45.05 -24.12
C ALA A 302 -17.35 -44.36 -25.50
N ASP A 303 -18.14 -43.34 -25.82
CA ASP A 303 -17.99 -42.60 -27.06
C ASP A 303 -16.74 -41.72 -27.09
N ALA A 304 -16.39 -41.05 -25.99
CA ALA A 304 -15.12 -40.34 -25.88
C ALA A 304 -13.91 -41.29 -25.97
N GLY A 305 -14.06 -42.51 -25.42
CA GLY A 305 -13.05 -43.58 -25.54
C GLY A 305 -12.82 -44.01 -26.99
N LYS A 306 -13.86 -44.07 -27.82
CA LYS A 306 -13.72 -44.40 -29.26
C LYS A 306 -12.91 -43.31 -29.99
N ALA A 307 -13.07 -42.03 -29.67
CA ALA A 307 -12.27 -40.97 -30.26
C ALA A 307 -10.79 -41.18 -30.01
N LEU A 308 -10.41 -41.55 -28.77
CA LEU A 308 -9.00 -41.81 -28.41
C LEU A 308 -8.48 -43.15 -28.94
N ALA A 309 -9.33 -44.16 -29.08
CA ALA A 309 -8.95 -45.48 -29.62
C ALA A 309 -8.47 -45.43 -31.06
N ALA A 310 -8.96 -44.45 -31.86
CA ALA A 310 -8.57 -44.25 -33.24
C ALA A 310 -7.22 -43.51 -33.41
N MET A 311 -6.65 -42.94 -32.32
CA MET A 311 -5.45 -42.12 -32.35
C MET A 311 -4.20 -42.94 -31.92
N PRO A 312 -3.03 -42.68 -32.54
CA PRO A 312 -1.74 -43.19 -31.99
C PRO A 312 -1.49 -42.65 -30.58
N ASP A 313 -0.66 -43.33 -29.80
CA ASP A 313 -0.35 -42.95 -28.41
C ASP A 313 0.21 -41.54 -28.27
N GLU A 314 1.11 -41.14 -29.15
CA GLU A 314 1.67 -39.77 -29.20
C GLU A 314 0.57 -38.72 -29.43
N GLN A 315 -0.39 -38.98 -30.31
CA GLN A 315 -1.51 -38.06 -30.56
C GLN A 315 -2.45 -38.00 -29.35
N VAL A 316 -2.72 -39.09 -28.64
CA VAL A 316 -3.50 -39.13 -27.40
C VAL A 316 -2.85 -38.25 -26.35
N LEU A 317 -1.55 -38.36 -26.14
CA LEU A 317 -0.81 -37.54 -25.19
C LEU A 317 -0.81 -36.07 -25.60
N LYS A 318 -0.62 -35.79 -26.89
CA LYS A 318 -0.70 -34.43 -27.41
C LYS A 318 -2.08 -33.82 -27.13
N VAL A 319 -3.18 -34.50 -27.48
CA VAL A 319 -4.53 -34.05 -27.17
C VAL A 319 -4.78 -33.87 -25.67
N LEU A 320 -4.27 -34.77 -24.84
CA LEU A 320 -4.43 -34.66 -23.39
C LEU A 320 -3.74 -33.41 -22.82
N LEU A 321 -2.56 -33.06 -23.29
CA LEU A 321 -1.72 -32.01 -22.70
C LEU A 321 -1.81 -30.67 -23.45
N ASP A 322 -2.51 -30.60 -24.57
CA ASP A 322 -2.63 -29.40 -25.41
C ASP A 322 -3.66 -28.43 -24.85
N LEU A 323 -3.24 -27.64 -23.90
CA LEU A 323 -4.04 -26.59 -23.24
C LEU A 323 -3.87 -25.24 -23.96
N GLY A 324 -4.92 -24.46 -24.02
CA GLY A 324 -4.91 -23.14 -24.67
C GLY A 324 -3.93 -22.13 -24.07
N GLY A 325 -3.54 -22.33 -22.81
CA GLY A 325 -2.53 -21.49 -22.14
C GLY A 325 -1.08 -21.75 -22.59
N HIS A 326 -0.87 -22.70 -23.49
CA HIS A 326 0.40 -22.97 -24.14
C HIS A 326 0.38 -22.72 -25.65
N ASP A 327 -0.71 -22.14 -26.18
CA ASP A 327 -0.84 -21.76 -27.59
C ASP A 327 -0.67 -20.24 -27.76
N MET A 328 0.49 -19.83 -28.26
CA MET A 328 0.89 -18.43 -28.38
C MET A 328 -0.12 -17.60 -29.19
N GLY A 329 -0.64 -18.15 -30.27
CA GLY A 329 -1.60 -17.47 -31.14
C GLY A 329 -2.92 -17.15 -30.45
N SER A 330 -3.52 -18.13 -29.78
CA SER A 330 -4.76 -17.96 -29.01
C SER A 330 -4.60 -16.99 -27.85
N ILE A 331 -3.44 -17.03 -27.15
CA ILE A 331 -3.14 -16.12 -26.05
C ILE A 331 -3.06 -14.67 -26.56
N ILE A 332 -2.30 -14.40 -27.63
CA ILE A 332 -2.18 -13.06 -28.21
C ILE A 332 -3.57 -12.53 -28.63
N ALA A 333 -4.38 -13.38 -29.26
CA ALA A 333 -5.72 -12.99 -29.70
C ALA A 333 -6.62 -12.61 -28.50
N ALA A 334 -6.58 -13.39 -27.40
CA ALA A 334 -7.35 -13.12 -26.20
C ALA A 334 -6.90 -11.83 -25.49
N LEU A 335 -5.58 -11.63 -25.34
CA LEU A 335 -5.00 -10.42 -24.75
C LEU A 335 -5.36 -9.16 -25.58
N LYS A 336 -5.28 -9.23 -26.90
CA LYS A 336 -5.70 -8.11 -27.76
C LYS A 336 -7.20 -7.84 -27.65
N LYS A 337 -8.01 -8.89 -27.58
CA LYS A 337 -9.48 -8.75 -27.42
C LYS A 337 -9.83 -8.04 -26.11
N SER A 338 -9.13 -8.30 -25.03
CA SER A 338 -9.42 -7.68 -23.73
C SER A 338 -9.16 -6.16 -23.67
N ARG A 339 -8.51 -5.57 -24.69
CA ARG A 339 -8.31 -4.10 -24.78
C ARG A 339 -9.38 -3.40 -25.62
N THR A 340 -10.38 -4.10 -26.14
CA THR A 340 -11.26 -3.52 -27.17
C THR A 340 -12.50 -2.83 -26.63
N GLU A 341 -12.90 -3.09 -25.40
CA GLU A 341 -14.10 -2.51 -24.78
C GLU A 341 -13.68 -1.51 -23.69
N PRO A 342 -13.94 -0.21 -23.86
CA PRO A 342 -13.37 0.83 -22.97
C PRO A 342 -13.98 0.85 -21.56
N ASP A 343 -15.20 0.30 -21.41
CA ASP A 343 -15.98 0.42 -20.17
C ASP A 343 -16.22 -0.92 -19.48
N VAL A 344 -15.66 -2.02 -20.00
CA VAL A 344 -15.91 -3.37 -19.47
C VAL A 344 -14.61 -4.09 -19.14
N PRO A 345 -14.37 -4.46 -17.90
CA PRO A 345 -13.16 -5.20 -17.50
C PRO A 345 -13.21 -6.65 -18.01
N TYR A 346 -12.02 -7.21 -18.26
CA TYR A 346 -11.86 -8.57 -18.74
C TYR A 346 -11.18 -9.48 -17.73
N LEU A 347 -11.68 -10.71 -17.63
CA LEU A 347 -11.04 -11.81 -16.95
C LEU A 347 -10.65 -12.90 -17.95
N LEU A 348 -9.36 -13.21 -18.05
CA LEU A 348 -8.84 -14.31 -18.84
C LEU A 348 -8.55 -15.50 -17.93
N VAL A 349 -9.20 -16.65 -18.15
CA VAL A 349 -8.89 -17.90 -17.44
C VAL A 349 -8.05 -18.77 -18.39
N ILE A 350 -6.75 -18.82 -18.10
CA ILE A 350 -5.76 -19.44 -18.97
C ILE A 350 -5.41 -20.82 -18.41
N HIS A 351 -5.82 -21.88 -19.09
CA HIS A 351 -5.57 -23.27 -18.67
C HIS A 351 -4.15 -23.69 -19.03
N THR A 352 -3.38 -23.99 -17.99
CA THR A 352 -1.95 -24.36 -18.08
C THR A 352 -1.63 -25.62 -17.30
N LEU A 353 -0.38 -26.07 -17.39
CA LEU A 353 0.18 -27.14 -16.57
C LEU A 353 1.31 -26.60 -15.70
N LYS A 354 1.21 -26.74 -14.39
CA LYS A 354 2.30 -26.39 -13.49
C LYS A 354 3.47 -27.34 -13.71
N GLY A 355 4.65 -26.77 -13.97
CA GLY A 355 5.83 -27.56 -14.36
C GLY A 355 5.84 -28.00 -15.82
N TRP A 356 5.07 -27.37 -16.72
CA TRP A 356 5.03 -27.67 -18.14
C TRP A 356 6.44 -27.79 -18.73
N GLY A 357 6.69 -28.92 -19.45
CA GLY A 357 8.00 -29.19 -20.07
C GLY A 357 9.12 -29.58 -19.09
N LEU A 358 8.86 -29.65 -17.78
CA LEU A 358 9.81 -30.06 -16.76
C LEU A 358 9.56 -31.51 -16.29
N PRO A 359 10.57 -32.21 -15.76
CA PRO A 359 10.41 -33.57 -15.19
C PRO A 359 9.37 -33.62 -14.04
N CYS A 360 9.05 -32.49 -13.42
CA CYS A 360 8.10 -32.38 -12.32
C CYS A 360 6.68 -31.92 -12.77
N GLN A 361 6.38 -32.01 -14.07
CA GLN A 361 5.07 -31.60 -14.62
C GLN A 361 3.93 -32.30 -13.88
N ALA A 362 2.96 -31.52 -13.41
CA ALA A 362 1.79 -31.96 -12.67
C ALA A 362 2.05 -32.75 -11.37
N ASP A 363 3.30 -32.89 -10.93
CA ASP A 363 3.64 -33.52 -9.66
C ASP A 363 3.09 -32.69 -8.49
N PRO A 364 2.41 -33.28 -7.49
CA PRO A 364 1.92 -32.53 -6.33
C PRO A 364 3.01 -31.80 -5.54
N SER A 365 4.26 -32.28 -5.59
CA SER A 365 5.40 -31.68 -4.89
C SER A 365 6.19 -30.66 -5.72
N ASN A 366 5.74 -30.33 -6.94
CA ASN A 366 6.49 -29.52 -7.89
C ASN A 366 6.69 -28.06 -7.46
N HIS A 367 5.95 -27.59 -6.46
CA HIS A 367 6.07 -26.20 -5.98
C HIS A 367 7.50 -25.86 -5.53
N SER A 368 8.18 -26.80 -4.88
CA SER A 368 9.55 -26.63 -4.38
C SER A 368 10.61 -27.39 -5.20
N TRP A 369 10.24 -27.85 -6.39
CA TRP A 369 11.18 -28.56 -7.27
C TRP A 369 12.29 -27.63 -7.76
N LEU A 370 13.53 -28.16 -7.77
CA LEU A 370 14.70 -27.44 -8.29
C LEU A 370 15.49 -28.40 -9.19
N PRO A 371 16.04 -27.96 -10.33
CA PRO A 371 16.83 -28.77 -11.21
C PRO A 371 18.15 -29.19 -10.55
N LYS A 372 18.53 -30.46 -10.72
CA LYS A 372 19.87 -30.92 -10.38
C LYS A 372 20.87 -30.31 -11.37
N LYS A 373 22.15 -30.26 -10.97
CA LYS A 373 23.21 -29.69 -11.83
C LYS A 373 23.26 -30.36 -13.22
N LYS A 374 23.09 -31.68 -13.31
CA LYS A 374 23.08 -32.40 -14.59
C LYS A 374 21.89 -31.97 -15.46
N GLU A 375 20.70 -31.91 -14.88
CA GLU A 375 19.47 -31.46 -15.58
C GLU A 375 19.61 -30.01 -16.06
N MET A 376 20.25 -29.15 -15.26
CA MET A 376 20.51 -27.76 -15.64
C MET A 376 21.49 -27.65 -16.83
N ILE A 377 22.57 -28.44 -16.81
CA ILE A 377 23.54 -28.46 -17.92
C ILE A 377 22.84 -28.94 -19.21
N GLU A 378 22.12 -30.04 -19.15
CA GLU A 378 21.36 -30.57 -20.30
C GLU A 378 20.37 -29.56 -20.88
N LEU A 379 19.67 -28.82 -20.00
CA LEU A 379 18.73 -27.76 -20.39
C LEU A 379 19.44 -26.58 -21.08
N LEU A 380 20.58 -26.14 -20.55
CA LEU A 380 21.37 -25.05 -21.12
C LEU A 380 21.94 -25.45 -22.51
N GLU A 381 22.61 -26.60 -22.59
CA GLU A 381 23.22 -27.10 -23.82
C GLU A 381 22.20 -27.30 -24.96
N ALA A 382 21.02 -27.85 -24.63
CA ALA A 382 19.91 -28.00 -25.58
C ALA A 382 19.42 -26.65 -26.17
N ASN A 383 19.74 -25.55 -25.50
CA ASN A 383 19.35 -24.19 -25.94
C ASN A 383 20.58 -23.31 -26.33
N GLY A 384 21.72 -23.93 -26.56
CA GLY A 384 22.93 -23.24 -27.01
C GLY A 384 23.59 -22.35 -25.97
N LEU A 385 23.33 -22.61 -24.68
CA LEU A 385 23.89 -21.88 -23.54
C LEU A 385 24.81 -22.80 -22.73
N THR A 386 25.65 -22.22 -21.86
CA THR A 386 26.53 -22.99 -20.97
C THR A 386 26.37 -22.50 -19.53
N LEU A 387 26.90 -23.27 -18.56
CA LEU A 387 26.89 -22.89 -17.15
C LEU A 387 27.75 -21.65 -16.86
N GLU A 388 28.73 -21.37 -17.68
CA GLU A 388 29.61 -20.21 -17.63
C GLU A 388 28.96 -18.96 -18.21
N ARG A 389 28.05 -19.15 -19.19
CA ARG A 389 27.30 -18.05 -19.83
C ARG A 389 25.82 -18.40 -19.93
N PRO A 390 25.12 -18.53 -18.79
CA PRO A 390 23.73 -18.97 -18.78
C PRO A 390 22.75 -17.87 -19.21
N PHE A 391 23.19 -16.59 -19.19
CA PHE A 391 22.36 -15.43 -19.47
C PHE A 391 22.69 -14.74 -20.80
N GLU A 392 23.47 -15.41 -21.65
CA GLU A 392 23.78 -14.88 -22.98
C GLU A 392 22.50 -14.58 -23.78
N ARG A 393 22.40 -13.37 -24.33
CA ARG A 393 21.28 -12.95 -25.16
C ARG A 393 21.35 -13.58 -26.57
N PHE A 394 20.32 -13.41 -27.36
CA PHE A 394 20.35 -13.78 -28.75
C PHE A 394 21.35 -12.93 -29.54
N ALA A 395 21.96 -13.50 -30.56
CA ALA A 395 22.84 -12.74 -31.46
C ALA A 395 22.07 -11.61 -32.13
N ALA A 396 22.68 -10.42 -32.23
CA ALA A 396 22.02 -9.21 -32.72
C ALA A 396 21.51 -9.34 -34.17
N ASP A 397 22.13 -10.20 -34.98
CA ASP A 397 21.75 -10.49 -36.37
C ASP A 397 20.75 -11.62 -36.54
N SER A 398 20.34 -12.31 -35.45
CA SER A 398 19.25 -13.28 -35.47
C SER A 398 17.87 -12.61 -35.59
N ASP A 399 16.84 -13.36 -35.97
CA ASP A 399 15.47 -12.84 -35.99
C ASP A 399 14.99 -12.44 -34.59
N GLU A 400 15.33 -13.26 -33.59
CA GLU A 400 15.06 -13.00 -32.17
C GLU A 400 15.78 -11.73 -31.68
N GLY A 401 17.06 -11.59 -32.02
CA GLY A 401 17.86 -10.43 -31.62
C GLY A 401 17.32 -9.12 -32.20
N ARG A 402 17.00 -9.11 -33.51
CA ARG A 402 16.41 -7.92 -34.15
C ARG A 402 15.04 -7.57 -33.56
N PHE A 403 14.21 -8.56 -33.32
CA PHE A 403 12.89 -8.35 -32.70
C PHE A 403 13.01 -7.76 -31.30
N LEU A 404 13.88 -8.32 -30.45
CA LEU A 404 14.10 -7.84 -29.08
C LEU A 404 14.72 -6.45 -29.05
N GLU A 405 15.61 -6.11 -30.00
CA GLU A 405 16.18 -4.77 -30.12
C GLU A 405 15.12 -3.73 -30.46
N ALA A 406 14.22 -4.03 -31.39
CA ALA A 406 13.11 -3.15 -31.73
C ALA A 406 12.16 -2.95 -30.54
N ARG A 407 11.90 -4.00 -29.73
CA ARG A 407 11.11 -3.88 -28.50
C ARG A 407 11.82 -3.05 -27.44
N LYS A 408 13.13 -3.21 -27.28
CA LYS A 408 13.97 -2.40 -26.40
C LYS A 408 13.84 -0.92 -26.70
N ASP A 409 14.02 -0.57 -27.98
CA ASP A 409 13.96 0.83 -28.42
C ASP A 409 12.57 1.42 -28.10
N THR A 410 11.51 0.67 -28.39
CA THR A 410 10.14 1.08 -28.09
C THR A 410 9.90 1.31 -26.60
N PHE A 411 10.32 0.37 -25.75
CA PHE A 411 10.09 0.47 -24.30
C PHE A 411 10.95 1.56 -23.65
N ARG A 412 12.21 1.70 -24.04
CA ARG A 412 13.08 2.76 -23.52
C ARG A 412 12.58 4.14 -23.90
N ALA A 413 12.19 4.35 -25.16
CA ALA A 413 11.60 5.61 -25.60
C ALA A 413 10.28 5.92 -24.86
N GLY A 414 9.42 4.92 -24.65
CA GLY A 414 8.20 5.10 -23.89
C GLY A 414 8.45 5.39 -22.40
N TRP A 415 9.48 4.79 -21.81
CA TRP A 415 9.88 5.10 -20.45
C TRP A 415 10.39 6.54 -20.31
N ASP A 416 11.23 7.00 -21.24
CA ASP A 416 11.73 8.36 -21.24
C ASP A 416 10.57 9.37 -21.37
N ALA A 417 9.64 9.12 -22.30
CA ALA A 417 8.42 9.93 -22.45
C ALA A 417 7.55 9.97 -21.19
N HIS A 418 7.44 8.84 -20.49
CA HIS A 418 6.73 8.74 -19.24
C HIS A 418 7.41 9.56 -18.12
N ASN A 419 8.74 9.50 -18.01
CA ASN A 419 9.50 10.30 -17.05
C ASN A 419 9.38 11.80 -17.35
N GLU A 420 9.43 12.20 -18.62
CA GLU A 420 9.22 13.59 -19.02
C GLU A 420 7.81 14.10 -18.63
N LEU A 421 6.78 13.27 -18.81
CA LEU A 421 5.41 13.59 -18.37
C LEU A 421 5.37 13.77 -16.85
N ARG A 422 5.94 12.83 -16.09
CA ARG A 422 6.05 12.91 -14.64
C ARG A 422 6.71 14.23 -14.20
N ASP A 423 7.83 14.55 -14.80
CA ASP A 423 8.61 15.75 -14.45
C ASP A 423 7.88 17.05 -14.80
N ARG A 424 7.08 17.07 -15.90
CA ARG A 424 6.20 18.22 -16.23
C ARG A 424 5.11 18.41 -15.18
N ASN A 425 4.45 17.35 -14.73
CA ASN A 425 3.44 17.45 -13.69
C ASN A 425 4.03 17.95 -12.35
N LEU A 426 5.20 17.41 -11.94
CA LEU A 426 5.90 17.88 -10.75
C LEU A 426 6.28 19.36 -10.85
N ALA A 427 6.83 19.79 -12.00
CA ALA A 427 7.17 21.19 -12.23
C ALA A 427 5.96 22.11 -12.19
N ARG A 428 4.82 21.65 -12.73
CA ARG A 428 3.54 22.40 -12.64
C ARG A 428 3.13 22.63 -11.19
N VAL A 429 3.10 21.58 -10.36
CA VAL A 429 2.75 21.70 -8.93
C VAL A 429 3.70 22.64 -8.20
N ALA A 430 5.01 22.48 -8.40
CA ALA A 430 6.02 23.34 -7.78
C ALA A 430 5.83 24.82 -8.18
N SER A 431 5.59 25.09 -9.47
CA SER A 431 5.33 26.45 -9.97
C SER A 431 4.05 27.07 -9.42
N GLU A 432 2.96 26.28 -9.31
CA GLU A 432 1.71 26.76 -8.70
C GLU A 432 1.89 27.11 -7.22
N VAL A 433 2.65 26.33 -6.46
CA VAL A 433 2.98 26.61 -5.05
C VAL A 433 3.88 27.84 -4.91
N GLU A 434 4.88 28.00 -5.77
CA GLU A 434 5.76 29.17 -5.78
C GLU A 434 4.97 30.45 -6.11
N ALA A 435 4.06 30.40 -7.08
CA ALA A 435 3.25 31.52 -7.51
C ALA A 435 2.38 32.12 -6.38
N VAL A 436 1.97 31.32 -5.41
CA VAL A 436 1.20 31.76 -4.23
C VAL A 436 2.08 32.11 -3.02
N GLY A 437 3.41 32.09 -3.17
CA GLY A 437 4.36 32.40 -2.10
C GLY A 437 4.50 31.29 -1.05
N GLY A 438 4.29 30.03 -1.44
CA GLY A 438 4.35 28.85 -0.60
C GLY A 438 3.05 28.57 0.18
N LEU A 439 2.90 27.33 0.64
CA LEU A 439 1.71 26.90 1.37
C LEU A 439 1.71 27.45 2.80
N PRO A 440 0.59 27.91 3.33
CA PRO A 440 0.45 28.32 4.72
C PRO A 440 0.63 27.14 5.69
N GLU A 441 0.65 27.48 6.97
CA GLU A 441 0.84 26.47 8.03
C GLU A 441 -0.45 26.18 8.83
N SER A 442 -1.57 26.76 8.44
CA SER A 442 -2.88 26.60 9.06
C SER A 442 -3.96 26.90 8.03
N LEU A 443 -5.09 26.24 8.15
CA LEU A 443 -6.31 26.55 7.40
C LEU A 443 -7.19 27.59 8.10
N ASP A 444 -6.76 28.07 9.26
CA ASP A 444 -7.41 29.13 10.04
C ASP A 444 -8.92 28.89 10.27
N ILE A 445 -9.25 27.78 10.93
CA ILE A 445 -10.62 27.50 11.36
C ILE A 445 -10.94 28.35 12.60
N ASP A 446 -12.04 29.07 12.55
CA ASP A 446 -12.50 29.91 13.68
C ASP A 446 -12.99 29.03 14.85
N MET A 447 -12.14 28.86 15.85
CA MET A 447 -12.42 28.06 17.03
C MET A 447 -13.43 28.72 17.98
N SER A 448 -13.72 30.00 17.83
CA SER A 448 -14.73 30.71 18.64
C SER A 448 -16.15 30.22 18.37
N LEU A 449 -16.37 29.64 17.19
CA LEU A 449 -17.67 29.08 16.80
C LEU A 449 -18.04 27.83 17.60
N PHE A 450 -17.08 27.09 18.14
CA PHE A 450 -17.34 25.86 18.89
C PHE A 450 -16.34 25.67 20.06
N PRO A 451 -16.54 26.34 21.21
CA PRO A 451 -15.62 26.32 22.33
C PRO A 451 -15.35 24.94 22.95
N MET A 452 -16.28 24.00 22.77
CA MET A 452 -16.19 22.58 23.20
C MET A 452 -15.93 21.66 22.01
N ALA A 453 -15.14 22.10 21.05
CA ALA A 453 -14.85 21.34 19.85
C ALA A 453 -14.22 19.97 20.18
N ASN A 454 -14.51 19.00 19.31
CA ASN A 454 -13.82 17.72 19.28
C ASN A 454 -13.02 17.57 17.98
N THR A 455 -12.10 16.64 17.98
CA THR A 455 -11.19 16.46 16.84
C THR A 455 -11.88 15.90 15.60
N GLN A 456 -12.95 15.11 15.75
CA GLN A 456 -13.75 14.65 14.60
C GLN A 456 -14.53 15.83 13.95
N TRP A 457 -15.11 16.73 14.73
CA TRP A 457 -15.76 17.94 14.19
C TRP A 457 -14.76 18.78 13.40
N MET A 458 -13.55 18.99 13.96
CA MET A 458 -12.50 19.75 13.29
C MET A 458 -12.09 19.11 11.96
N TRP A 459 -12.00 17.78 11.91
CA TRP A 459 -11.76 17.08 10.66
C TRP A 459 -12.81 17.42 9.60
N GLY A 460 -14.09 17.40 9.97
CA GLY A 460 -15.17 17.79 9.06
C GLY A 460 -15.04 19.22 8.54
N GLN A 461 -14.61 20.17 9.40
CA GLN A 461 -14.37 21.56 8.99
C GLN A 461 -13.20 21.69 8.01
N LEU A 462 -12.08 21.01 8.33
CA LEU A 462 -10.88 21.01 7.49
C LEU A 462 -11.14 20.38 6.12
N ALA A 463 -11.79 19.21 6.09
CA ALA A 463 -12.14 18.52 4.85
C ALA A 463 -13.05 19.36 3.97
N THR A 464 -14.09 19.96 4.57
CA THR A 464 -15.04 20.85 3.86
C THR A 464 -14.33 22.06 3.28
N LYS A 465 -13.46 22.70 4.07
CA LYS A 465 -12.70 23.89 3.64
C LYS A 465 -11.73 23.54 2.51
N LEU A 466 -10.98 22.45 2.63
CA LEU A 466 -10.04 21.99 1.59
C LEU A 466 -10.77 21.65 0.29
N VAL A 467 -11.86 20.89 0.35
CA VAL A 467 -12.63 20.53 -0.84
C VAL A 467 -13.22 21.78 -1.50
N ARG A 468 -13.78 22.72 -0.73
CA ARG A 468 -14.28 23.99 -1.26
C ARG A 468 -13.19 24.81 -1.96
N ILE A 469 -12.02 24.95 -1.35
CA ILE A 469 -10.87 25.64 -1.95
C ILE A 469 -10.40 24.93 -3.22
N GLY A 470 -10.28 23.60 -3.17
CA GLY A 470 -9.78 22.79 -4.28
C GLY A 470 -10.70 22.73 -5.49
N THR A 471 -12.00 23.00 -5.30
CA THR A 471 -13.01 23.05 -6.37
C THR A 471 -13.28 24.47 -6.89
N HIS A 472 -12.66 25.48 -6.29
CA HIS A 472 -12.83 26.87 -6.73
C HIS A 472 -12.34 27.06 -8.17
N GLY A 473 -13.20 27.62 -9.02
CA GLY A 473 -12.96 27.83 -10.45
C GLY A 473 -13.45 26.69 -11.34
N ASP A 474 -13.64 25.50 -10.80
CA ASP A 474 -14.16 24.32 -11.53
C ASP A 474 -15.65 24.10 -11.23
N ASP A 475 -16.07 24.25 -9.95
CA ASP A 475 -17.47 24.13 -9.53
C ASP A 475 -18.23 25.43 -9.79
N PRO A 476 -19.25 25.44 -10.68
CA PRO A 476 -20.05 26.64 -10.97
C PRO A 476 -20.84 27.19 -9.77
N LYS A 477 -20.95 26.41 -8.68
CA LYS A 477 -21.59 26.78 -7.43
C LYS A 477 -20.59 27.10 -6.31
N ALA A 478 -19.28 27.10 -6.61
CA ALA A 478 -18.27 27.38 -5.60
C ALA A 478 -18.41 28.80 -5.03
N ALA A 479 -18.32 28.90 -3.71
CA ALA A 479 -18.24 30.19 -3.05
C ALA A 479 -16.89 30.87 -3.32
N ASP A 480 -16.84 32.19 -3.26
CA ASP A 480 -15.60 32.93 -3.34
C ASP A 480 -14.62 32.51 -2.25
N LEU A 481 -13.31 32.59 -2.55
CA LEU A 481 -12.28 32.36 -1.58
C LEU A 481 -12.24 33.44 -0.50
N GLY A 482 -12.05 33.01 0.74
CA GLY A 482 -11.73 33.88 1.85
C GLY A 482 -10.31 34.45 1.75
N ALA A 483 -10.01 35.47 2.53
CA ALA A 483 -8.68 36.08 2.56
C ALA A 483 -7.61 35.03 2.95
N GLY A 484 -6.56 34.90 2.14
CA GLY A 484 -5.46 33.98 2.35
C GLY A 484 -5.71 32.53 1.87
N GLU A 485 -6.95 32.19 1.52
CA GLU A 485 -7.30 30.85 1.05
C GLU A 485 -6.73 30.54 -0.35
N GLU A 486 -6.49 31.58 -1.16
CA GLU A 486 -5.85 31.47 -2.46
C GLU A 486 -4.49 30.75 -2.40
N ARG A 487 -3.79 30.86 -1.28
CA ARG A 487 -2.50 30.19 -1.07
C ARG A 487 -2.64 28.67 -0.90
N TRP A 488 -3.83 28.20 -0.52
CA TRP A 488 -4.10 26.77 -0.39
C TRP A 488 -4.55 26.10 -1.69
N VAL A 489 -4.94 26.86 -2.72
CA VAL A 489 -5.48 26.31 -3.98
C VAL A 489 -4.57 25.24 -4.59
N PRO A 490 -3.23 25.40 -4.71
CA PRO A 490 -2.37 24.38 -5.30
C PRO A 490 -2.43 23.04 -4.56
N ALA A 491 -2.42 23.05 -3.23
CA ALA A 491 -2.49 21.83 -2.42
C ALA A 491 -3.92 21.28 -2.36
N ALA A 492 -4.93 22.14 -2.23
CA ALA A 492 -6.33 21.74 -2.10
C ALA A 492 -6.85 21.03 -3.38
N LYS A 493 -6.34 21.39 -4.56
CA LYS A 493 -6.62 20.69 -5.82
C LYS A 493 -6.13 19.24 -5.84
N LEU A 494 -5.13 18.93 -5.02
CA LEU A 494 -4.58 17.57 -4.91
C LEU A 494 -5.32 16.71 -3.88
N VAL A 495 -6.09 17.34 -2.98
CA VAL A 495 -6.84 16.64 -1.93
C VAL A 495 -8.09 15.97 -2.49
N LEU A 496 -8.26 14.71 -2.14
CA LEU A 496 -9.52 13.99 -2.32
C LEU A 496 -9.82 13.15 -1.07
N THR A 497 -11.10 12.93 -0.82
CA THR A 497 -11.57 12.15 0.32
C THR A 497 -12.10 10.79 -0.13
N MET A 498 -12.00 9.79 0.75
CA MET A 498 -12.55 8.44 0.53
C MET A 498 -13.23 7.97 1.81
N SER A 499 -14.27 7.16 1.68
CA SER A 499 -14.86 6.49 2.85
C SER A 499 -15.61 5.21 2.49
N PRO A 500 -15.51 4.14 3.34
CA PRO A 500 -16.34 2.96 3.23
C PRO A 500 -17.64 3.15 4.02
N ASP A 501 -18.67 3.72 3.39
CA ASP A 501 -20.05 3.90 3.94
C ASP A 501 -20.14 4.62 5.31
N VAL A 502 -19.16 5.45 5.67
CA VAL A 502 -19.15 6.14 6.97
C VAL A 502 -19.03 7.67 6.88
N GLY A 503 -19.11 8.24 5.68
CA GLY A 503 -18.89 9.66 5.44
C GLY A 503 -19.80 10.58 6.27
N THR A 504 -21.08 10.26 6.36
CA THR A 504 -22.07 11.02 7.13
C THR A 504 -21.79 10.99 8.63
N SER A 505 -21.54 9.81 9.20
CA SER A 505 -21.31 9.65 10.63
C SER A 505 -19.96 10.17 11.12
N THR A 506 -19.06 10.50 10.21
CA THR A 506 -17.72 11.03 10.48
C THR A 506 -17.57 12.53 10.18
N ASN A 507 -18.69 13.22 10.01
CA ASN A 507 -18.79 14.68 9.79
C ASN A 507 -18.20 15.20 8.46
N ILE A 508 -17.96 14.35 7.46
CA ILE A 508 -17.45 14.81 6.15
C ILE A 508 -18.56 15.03 5.09
N SER A 509 -19.84 14.87 5.46
CA SER A 509 -20.97 15.08 4.54
C SER A 509 -20.89 16.39 3.73
N PRO A 510 -20.54 17.57 4.31
CA PRO A 510 -20.44 18.79 3.52
C PRO A 510 -19.30 18.78 2.48
N ALA A 511 -18.27 17.94 2.68
CA ALA A 511 -17.20 17.74 1.69
C ALA A 511 -17.63 16.78 0.57
N ILE A 512 -18.59 15.90 0.85
CA ILE A 512 -19.11 14.90 -0.08
C ILE A 512 -20.22 15.48 -0.97
N ASP A 513 -21.04 16.39 -0.45
CA ASP A 513 -22.26 16.88 -1.09
C ASP A 513 -22.02 17.32 -2.54
N GLN A 514 -22.65 16.60 -3.49
CA GLN A 514 -22.56 16.81 -4.94
C GLN A 514 -21.12 16.74 -5.49
N ARG A 515 -20.21 16.02 -4.82
CA ARG A 515 -18.79 15.91 -5.18
C ARG A 515 -18.29 14.47 -5.23
N VAL A 516 -19.19 13.51 -5.43
CA VAL A 516 -18.82 12.10 -5.56
C VAL A 516 -18.36 11.80 -6.99
N TYR A 517 -17.15 11.26 -7.11
CA TYR A 517 -16.54 10.90 -8.39
C TYR A 517 -16.94 9.49 -8.82
N GLY A 518 -17.41 9.36 -10.06
CA GLY A 518 -17.76 8.09 -10.68
C GLY A 518 -18.54 8.24 -11.98
N PRO A 519 -18.91 7.15 -12.64
CA PRO A 519 -19.80 7.20 -13.79
C PRO A 519 -21.08 7.98 -13.47
N ALA A 520 -21.56 8.75 -14.44
CA ALA A 520 -22.66 9.67 -14.21
C ALA A 520 -23.95 8.93 -13.82
N VAL A 521 -24.42 9.20 -12.61
CA VAL A 521 -25.72 8.76 -12.09
C VAL A 521 -26.42 9.95 -11.49
N ASN A 522 -27.62 10.26 -11.98
CA ASN A 522 -28.42 11.33 -11.43
C ASN A 522 -29.84 10.82 -11.12
N LEU A 523 -30.15 10.66 -9.85
CA LEU A 523 -31.45 10.23 -9.34
C LEU A 523 -32.34 11.41 -8.95
N GLY A 524 -31.91 12.67 -9.16
CA GLY A 524 -32.63 13.87 -8.79
C GLY A 524 -33.99 13.98 -9.44
N GLU A 525 -34.17 13.54 -10.70
CA GLU A 525 -35.46 13.50 -11.36
C GLU A 525 -36.46 12.55 -10.67
N VAL A 526 -35.99 11.44 -10.16
CA VAL A 526 -36.80 10.45 -9.40
C VAL A 526 -37.20 11.06 -8.08
N GLU A 527 -36.28 11.67 -7.36
CA GLU A 527 -36.53 12.34 -6.08
C GLU A 527 -37.57 13.46 -6.24
N ASP A 528 -37.43 14.31 -7.26
CA ASP A 528 -38.34 15.41 -7.56
C ASP A 528 -39.73 14.89 -7.99
N THR A 529 -39.77 13.87 -8.83
CA THR A 529 -41.01 13.23 -9.29
C THR A 529 -41.84 12.67 -8.13
N PHE A 530 -41.20 12.10 -7.14
CA PHE A 530 -41.87 11.51 -5.96
C PHE A 530 -41.91 12.44 -4.76
N GLY A 531 -41.49 13.70 -4.91
CA GLY A 531 -41.57 14.72 -3.84
C GLY A 531 -40.72 14.39 -2.62
N VAL A 532 -39.55 13.79 -2.83
CA VAL A 532 -38.61 13.45 -1.75
C VAL A 532 -38.03 14.76 -1.18
N THR A 533 -38.25 15.00 0.10
CA THR A 533 -37.76 16.21 0.77
C THR A 533 -36.31 16.11 1.24
N TYR A 534 -35.85 14.90 1.54
CA TYR A 534 -34.46 14.62 1.88
C TYR A 534 -33.77 13.97 0.67
N LYS A 535 -32.72 14.64 0.18
CA LYS A 535 -31.92 14.14 -0.93
C LYS A 535 -30.64 13.53 -0.39
N HIS A 536 -30.16 12.49 -1.06
CA HIS A 536 -28.90 11.83 -0.75
C HIS A 536 -27.82 12.29 -1.73
N PRO A 537 -27.00 13.31 -1.38
CA PRO A 537 -26.02 13.88 -2.30
C PRO A 537 -25.03 12.85 -2.86
N GLU A 538 -24.72 11.81 -2.08
CA GLU A 538 -23.79 10.75 -2.45
C GLU A 538 -24.34 9.78 -3.53
N LEU A 539 -25.62 9.89 -3.87
CA LEU A 539 -26.21 9.13 -4.99
C LEU A 539 -25.98 9.80 -6.35
N HIS A 540 -25.53 11.05 -6.35
CA HIS A 540 -25.26 11.81 -7.57
C HIS A 540 -23.76 11.76 -7.87
N THR A 541 -23.36 10.87 -8.79
CA THR A 541 -21.97 10.73 -9.21
C THR A 541 -21.74 11.39 -10.57
N THR A 542 -20.57 11.97 -10.76
CA THR A 542 -20.11 12.54 -12.04
C THR A 542 -18.58 12.50 -12.12
N GLN A 543 -18.04 12.62 -13.33
CA GLN A 543 -16.60 12.73 -13.59
C GLN A 543 -16.16 14.20 -13.78
N ASP A 544 -16.91 15.13 -13.30
CA ASP A 544 -16.58 16.55 -13.42
C ASP A 544 -15.36 16.95 -12.57
N PRO A 545 -14.61 18.01 -12.96
CA PRO A 545 -13.38 18.42 -12.28
C PRO A 545 -13.55 18.88 -10.83
N TRP A 546 -14.78 19.12 -10.36
CA TRP A 546 -15.05 19.49 -8.96
C TRP A 546 -15.36 18.29 -8.05
N THR A 547 -15.40 17.07 -8.56
CA THR A 547 -15.63 15.88 -7.73
C THR A 547 -14.37 15.52 -6.94
N ARG A 548 -14.50 15.37 -5.62
CA ARG A 548 -13.38 15.19 -4.70
C ARG A 548 -13.59 14.06 -3.70
N HIS A 549 -14.64 13.25 -3.88
CA HIS A 549 -14.91 12.12 -3.00
C HIS A 549 -15.08 10.83 -3.79
N ILE A 550 -14.39 9.77 -3.36
CA ILE A 550 -14.60 8.42 -3.87
C ILE A 550 -15.31 7.62 -2.79
N ARG A 551 -16.54 7.24 -3.11
CA ARG A 551 -17.35 6.40 -2.24
C ARG A 551 -16.98 4.94 -2.45
N PHE A 552 -16.87 4.23 -1.33
CA PHE A 552 -16.88 2.77 -1.28
C PHE A 552 -18.11 2.31 -0.51
N GLU A 553 -18.62 1.12 -0.85
CA GLU A 553 -19.57 0.43 0.03
C GLU A 553 -18.83 -0.07 1.29
N ILE A 554 -19.36 -1.00 2.05
CA ILE A 554 -18.67 -1.58 3.22
C ILE A 554 -17.52 -2.46 2.73
N ALA A 555 -16.46 -1.83 2.27
CA ALA A 555 -15.33 -2.39 1.53
C ALA A 555 -14.01 -1.73 1.99
N GLU A 556 -13.67 -1.88 3.27
CA GLU A 556 -12.52 -1.23 3.89
C GLU A 556 -11.19 -1.66 3.24
N ALA A 557 -11.07 -2.94 2.84
CA ALA A 557 -9.85 -3.44 2.20
C ALA A 557 -9.61 -2.77 0.84
N ASN A 558 -10.66 -2.62 0.04
CA ASN A 558 -10.59 -1.95 -1.26
C ASN A 558 -10.38 -0.44 -1.12
N ALA A 559 -11.05 0.20 -0.16
CA ALA A 559 -10.83 1.63 0.12
C ALA A 559 -9.37 1.90 0.52
N MET A 560 -8.74 1.00 1.30
CA MET A 560 -7.33 1.09 1.67
C MET A 560 -6.42 0.92 0.44
N SER A 561 -6.65 -0.11 -0.40
CA SER A 561 -5.88 -0.29 -1.64
C SER A 561 -6.01 0.90 -2.60
N ALA A 562 -7.18 1.55 -2.63
CA ALA A 562 -7.37 2.78 -3.37
C ALA A 562 -6.57 3.93 -2.76
N LEU A 563 -6.59 4.06 -1.43
CA LEU A 563 -5.83 5.08 -0.70
C LEU A 563 -4.34 5.02 -1.08
N GLY A 564 -3.74 3.82 -1.03
CA GLY A 564 -2.36 3.61 -1.44
C GLY A 564 -2.11 3.90 -2.92
N SER A 565 -3.01 3.45 -3.80
CA SER A 565 -2.86 3.64 -5.26
C SER A 565 -2.91 5.12 -5.65
N PHE A 566 -3.85 5.89 -5.10
CA PHE A 566 -3.90 7.34 -5.29
C PHE A 566 -2.68 8.05 -4.66
N GLY A 567 -2.25 7.60 -3.49
CA GLY A 567 -1.06 8.10 -2.80
C GLY A 567 0.26 7.82 -3.55
N LYS A 568 0.26 6.91 -4.52
CA LYS A 568 1.43 6.62 -5.37
C LYS A 568 1.53 7.50 -6.62
N MET A 569 0.53 8.30 -6.91
CA MET A 569 0.46 9.10 -8.15
C MET A 569 1.59 10.12 -8.30
N GLY A 570 2.11 10.68 -7.21
CA GLY A 570 3.30 11.52 -7.23
C GLY A 570 4.56 10.80 -7.72
N TYR A 571 4.60 9.49 -7.53
CA TYR A 571 5.68 8.61 -8.00
C TYR A 571 5.50 8.16 -9.45
N THR A 572 4.27 7.83 -9.82
CA THR A 572 3.97 7.26 -11.13
C THR A 572 3.95 8.35 -12.20
N ILE A 573 3.07 9.33 -12.09
CA ILE A 573 2.87 10.38 -13.10
C ILE A 573 3.23 11.79 -12.62
N GLY A 574 3.83 11.95 -11.44
CA GLY A 574 4.26 13.26 -10.93
C GLY A 574 3.14 14.14 -10.37
N VAL A 575 1.97 13.58 -10.11
CA VAL A 575 0.86 14.29 -9.47
C VAL A 575 0.77 13.85 -8.01
N PRO A 576 1.25 14.64 -7.03
CA PRO A 576 1.26 14.25 -5.62
C PRO A 576 -0.15 14.39 -5.02
N LEU A 577 -1.08 13.56 -5.49
CA LEU A 577 -2.43 13.52 -4.92
C LEU A 577 -2.35 13.26 -3.43
N ALA A 578 -3.18 13.95 -2.68
CA ALA A 578 -3.28 13.82 -1.23
C ALA A 578 -4.60 13.14 -0.83
N PRO A 579 -4.69 11.80 -0.97
CA PRO A 579 -5.88 11.07 -0.61
C PRO A 579 -6.02 10.99 0.90
N VAL A 580 -7.24 11.24 1.40
CA VAL A 580 -7.61 11.12 2.81
C VAL A 580 -8.76 10.13 2.95
N MET A 581 -8.49 8.95 3.51
CA MET A 581 -9.52 7.97 3.81
C MET A 581 -10.04 8.19 5.23
N THR A 582 -11.37 8.28 5.37
CA THR A 582 -12.03 8.33 6.69
C THR A 582 -12.73 7.00 6.94
N VAL A 583 -12.38 6.37 8.05
CA VAL A 583 -12.91 5.06 8.46
C VAL A 583 -13.08 5.02 9.98
N TYR A 584 -13.98 4.19 10.49
CA TYR A 584 -14.02 3.95 11.93
C TYR A 584 -12.68 3.35 12.39
N ASP A 585 -12.10 3.93 13.43
CA ASP A 585 -10.76 3.53 13.93
C ASP A 585 -10.61 2.02 14.10
N PHE A 586 -11.64 1.39 14.63
CA PHE A 586 -11.70 -0.05 14.80
C PHE A 586 -11.64 -0.84 13.46
N PHE A 587 -12.20 -0.31 12.37
CA PHE A 587 -12.27 -1.00 11.07
C PHE A 587 -11.00 -0.88 10.23
N ILE A 588 -10.02 -0.08 10.65
CA ILE A 588 -8.66 -0.12 10.09
C ILE A 588 -8.12 -1.55 10.10
N LYS A 589 -8.50 -2.34 11.14
CA LYS A 589 -8.09 -3.75 11.29
C LYS A 589 -8.57 -4.68 10.18
N ARG A 590 -9.66 -4.33 9.49
CA ARG A 590 -10.15 -5.10 8.32
C ARG A 590 -9.25 -4.96 7.10
N ALA A 591 -8.42 -3.93 7.06
CA ALA A 591 -7.57 -3.56 5.94
C ALA A 591 -6.08 -3.48 6.32
N LEU A 592 -5.66 -4.15 7.39
CA LEU A 592 -4.26 -4.09 7.85
C LEU A 592 -3.28 -4.61 6.82
N ASP A 593 -3.61 -5.68 6.10
CA ASP A 593 -2.71 -6.25 5.10
C ASP A 593 -2.50 -5.27 3.93
N GLN A 594 -3.57 -4.59 3.49
CA GLN A 594 -3.50 -3.52 2.50
C GLN A 594 -2.70 -2.32 3.01
N LEU A 595 -2.90 -1.92 4.27
CA LEU A 595 -2.12 -0.84 4.89
C LEU A 595 -0.62 -1.16 4.92
N TYR A 596 -0.24 -2.38 5.31
CA TYR A 596 1.15 -2.82 5.27
C TYR A 596 1.71 -2.81 3.84
N TYR A 597 0.92 -3.26 2.86
CA TYR A 597 1.30 -3.24 1.46
C TYR A 597 1.54 -1.81 0.94
N ASP A 598 0.63 -0.89 1.23
CA ASP A 598 0.71 0.51 0.78
C ASP A 598 1.94 1.21 1.36
N LEU A 599 2.25 0.96 2.65
CA LEU A 599 3.44 1.49 3.32
C LEU A 599 4.74 0.87 2.79
N TYR A 600 4.73 -0.44 2.50
CA TYR A 600 5.86 -1.12 1.87
C TYR A 600 6.11 -0.59 0.45
N TRP A 601 5.05 -0.35 -0.31
CA TRP A 601 5.11 0.24 -1.64
C TRP A 601 5.49 1.74 -1.60
N GLY A 602 5.50 2.36 -0.42
CA GLY A 602 5.87 3.75 -0.23
C GLY A 602 4.82 4.73 -0.74
N ALA A 603 3.54 4.40 -0.63
CA ALA A 603 2.43 5.29 -0.93
C ALA A 603 2.31 6.41 0.11
N GLU A 604 1.85 7.59 -0.30
CA GLU A 604 1.72 8.80 0.51
C GLU A 604 0.25 9.14 0.72
N PHE A 605 -0.22 9.07 1.98
CA PHE A 605 -1.65 9.23 2.26
C PHE A 605 -1.92 9.69 3.70
N VAL A 606 -3.15 10.16 3.93
CA VAL A 606 -3.70 10.40 5.28
C VAL A 606 -4.84 9.42 5.55
N LEU A 607 -4.77 8.72 6.68
CA LEU A 607 -5.80 7.83 7.19
C LEU A 607 -6.42 8.43 8.44
N MET A 608 -7.71 8.70 8.41
CA MET A 608 -8.47 9.29 9.51
C MET A 608 -9.29 8.21 10.20
N GLY A 609 -8.85 7.76 11.39
CA GLY A 609 -9.58 6.82 12.24
C GLY A 609 -10.53 7.53 13.21
N THR A 610 -11.84 7.46 12.99
CA THR A 610 -12.81 8.17 13.83
C THR A 610 -14.22 7.55 13.81
N PRO A 611 -14.93 7.45 14.96
CA PRO A 611 -14.48 7.82 16.30
C PRO A 611 -13.42 6.87 16.85
N ALA A 612 -12.58 7.36 17.75
CA ALA A 612 -11.52 6.62 18.38
C ALA A 612 -11.60 6.63 19.93
N GLY A 613 -10.82 5.78 20.59
CA GLY A 613 -10.66 5.75 22.04
C GLY A 613 -11.98 5.53 22.78
N VAL A 614 -12.19 6.29 23.85
CA VAL A 614 -13.38 6.20 24.72
C VAL A 614 -14.68 6.61 24.03
N THR A 615 -14.62 7.15 22.83
CA THR A 615 -15.78 7.54 22.03
C THR A 615 -16.14 6.54 20.93
N LEU A 616 -15.51 5.36 20.94
CA LEU A 616 -15.87 4.27 20.05
C LEU A 616 -17.35 3.92 20.15
N SER A 617 -17.92 3.54 18.99
CA SER A 617 -19.32 3.13 18.89
C SER A 617 -19.60 1.79 19.59
N ALA A 618 -20.84 1.30 19.49
CA ALA A 618 -21.27 0.07 20.12
C ALA A 618 -20.47 -1.19 19.74
N GLU A 619 -19.88 -1.22 18.54
CA GLU A 619 -18.97 -2.26 18.07
C GLU A 619 -17.60 -2.17 18.75
N GLY A 620 -17.36 -1.05 19.41
CA GLY A 620 -16.07 -0.53 19.85
C GLY A 620 -15.52 -1.13 21.12
N ALA A 621 -15.86 -2.32 21.51
CA ALA A 621 -15.13 -3.02 22.55
C ALA A 621 -13.63 -3.21 22.24
N GLN A 622 -13.14 -2.67 21.11
CA GLN A 622 -11.80 -2.86 20.59
C GLN A 622 -11.12 -1.50 20.40
N HIS A 623 -10.25 -1.16 21.31
CA HIS A 623 -9.43 0.03 21.24
C HIS A 623 -8.23 -0.18 20.31
N SER A 624 -7.46 0.86 20.09
CA SER A 624 -6.23 0.77 19.33
C SER A 624 -5.18 -0.04 20.05
N TRP A 625 -4.53 -0.90 19.31
CA TRP A 625 -3.46 -1.76 19.76
C TRP A 625 -2.15 -1.34 19.09
N LYS A 626 -1.04 -1.53 19.77
CA LYS A 626 0.31 -1.20 19.26
C LYS A 626 0.61 -1.84 17.90
N SER A 627 0.17 -3.08 17.72
CA SER A 627 0.35 -3.83 16.48
C SER A 627 -0.39 -3.22 15.27
N ASP A 628 -1.36 -2.35 15.50
CA ASP A 628 -2.19 -1.79 14.44
C ASP A 628 -1.67 -0.43 13.96
N ILE A 629 -0.76 0.21 14.71
CA ILE A 629 -0.39 1.61 14.48
C ILE A 629 1.11 1.90 14.50
N GLN A 630 1.94 0.99 14.97
CA GLN A 630 3.39 1.14 14.95
C GLN A 630 4.00 0.33 13.80
N ILE A 631 3.87 0.87 12.58
CA ILE A 631 4.31 0.26 11.32
C ILE A 631 5.37 1.16 10.69
N PRO A 632 6.44 0.62 10.08
CA PRO A 632 7.41 1.43 9.32
C PRO A 632 6.73 2.32 8.27
N ASN A 633 7.21 3.53 8.08
CA ASN A 633 6.66 4.57 7.21
C ASN A 633 5.28 5.13 7.65
N LEU A 634 4.73 4.70 8.77
CA LEU A 634 3.48 5.23 9.33
C LEU A 634 3.79 6.11 10.54
N ILE A 635 3.25 7.31 10.57
CA ILE A 635 3.23 8.18 11.76
C ILE A 635 1.81 8.28 12.29
N THR A 636 1.64 7.98 13.57
CA THR A 636 0.34 8.02 14.24
C THR A 636 0.20 9.29 15.08
N TRP A 637 -0.94 9.93 14.98
CA TRP A 637 -1.29 11.14 15.71
C TRP A 637 -2.55 10.95 16.55
N GLU A 638 -2.51 11.48 17.76
CA GLU A 638 -3.62 11.50 18.71
C GLU A 638 -3.84 12.93 19.23
N PRO A 639 -4.37 13.84 18.40
CA PRO A 639 -4.59 15.21 18.81
C PRO A 639 -5.64 15.29 19.95
N MET A 640 -5.36 16.07 20.96
CA MET A 640 -6.30 16.36 22.03
C MET A 640 -7.18 17.57 21.73
N PHE A 641 -6.55 18.69 21.36
CA PHE A 641 -7.25 19.92 21.00
C PHE A 641 -7.55 19.97 19.53
N ALA A 642 -8.70 20.56 19.18
CA ALA A 642 -9.14 20.64 17.78
C ALA A 642 -8.12 21.39 16.88
N VAL A 643 -7.45 22.40 17.40
CA VAL A 643 -6.43 23.17 16.66
C VAL A 643 -5.22 22.31 16.27
N GLU A 644 -4.88 21.30 17.06
CA GLU A 644 -3.78 20.39 16.71
C GLU A 644 -4.09 19.60 15.42
N MET A 645 -5.36 19.27 15.18
CA MET A 645 -5.80 18.63 13.93
C MET A 645 -5.45 19.48 12.70
N ASP A 646 -5.63 20.79 12.76
CA ASP A 646 -5.23 21.71 11.68
C ASP A 646 -3.71 21.69 11.49
N TRP A 647 -2.94 21.77 12.56
CA TRP A 647 -1.47 21.74 12.48
C TRP A 647 -0.94 20.45 11.87
N ILE A 648 -1.46 19.31 12.31
CA ILE A 648 -1.02 17.98 11.87
C ILE A 648 -1.38 17.77 10.39
N LEU A 649 -2.64 18.06 10.02
CA LEU A 649 -3.10 17.86 8.65
C LEU A 649 -2.37 18.79 7.66
N THR A 650 -2.19 20.05 8.02
CA THR A 650 -1.49 21.02 7.15
C THR A 650 -0.01 20.71 7.03
N ASP A 651 0.66 20.21 8.09
CA ASP A 651 2.04 19.70 8.00
C ASP A 651 2.13 18.48 7.06
N ALA A 652 1.23 17.51 7.22
CA ALA A 652 1.17 16.35 6.36
C ALA A 652 0.98 16.72 4.88
N LEU A 653 0.03 17.60 4.56
CA LEU A 653 -0.21 18.07 3.19
C LEU A 653 0.98 18.84 2.61
N ARG A 654 1.61 19.70 3.40
CA ARG A 654 2.79 20.46 2.97
C ARG A 654 3.96 19.53 2.63
N ARG A 655 4.22 18.52 3.46
CA ARG A 655 5.25 17.52 3.23
C ARG A 655 4.97 16.67 1.99
N GLN A 656 3.73 16.26 1.80
CA GLN A 656 3.33 15.47 0.64
C GLN A 656 3.49 16.26 -0.67
N VAL A 657 3.05 17.51 -0.69
CA VAL A 657 3.21 18.39 -1.86
C VAL A 657 4.68 18.69 -2.15
N ALA A 658 5.48 18.93 -1.09
CA ALA A 658 6.93 19.15 -1.20
C ALA A 658 7.71 17.84 -1.45
N ARG A 659 7.08 16.68 -1.28
CA ARG A 659 7.72 15.35 -1.31
C ARG A 659 8.85 15.19 -0.28
N ASP A 660 8.68 15.81 0.87
CA ASP A 660 9.58 15.78 2.04
C ASP A 660 8.93 15.01 3.19
N ASN A 661 8.69 13.72 2.97
CA ASN A 661 8.02 12.82 3.92
C ASN A 661 8.72 11.48 4.07
N VAL A 662 10.03 11.46 3.96
CA VAL A 662 10.84 10.26 4.21
C VAL A 662 10.55 9.70 5.61
N GLY A 663 10.25 8.40 5.68
CA GLY A 663 9.86 7.73 6.93
C GLY A 663 8.46 8.07 7.47
N ARG A 664 7.70 8.98 6.80
CA ARG A 664 6.40 9.49 7.24
C ARG A 664 5.38 9.53 6.10
N LYS A 665 5.44 8.56 5.21
CA LYS A 665 4.59 8.54 4.00
C LYS A 665 3.11 8.30 4.31
N GLY A 666 2.82 7.39 5.24
CA GLY A 666 1.49 7.21 5.80
C GLY A 666 1.31 8.06 7.06
N VAL A 667 0.20 8.77 7.15
CA VAL A 667 -0.18 9.58 8.30
C VAL A 667 -1.51 9.07 8.82
N LEU A 668 -1.53 8.47 10.01
CA LEU A 668 -2.75 8.04 10.70
C LEU A 668 -3.10 9.07 11.76
N ILE A 669 -4.28 9.68 11.65
CA ILE A 669 -4.80 10.62 12.65
C ILE A 669 -6.04 9.97 13.30
N ARG A 670 -6.02 9.80 14.61
CA ARG A 670 -7.14 9.26 15.36
C ARG A 670 -7.93 10.41 16.00
N ALA A 671 -9.22 10.46 15.72
CA ALA A 671 -10.06 11.55 16.17
C ALA A 671 -11.24 11.05 17.02
N VAL A 672 -11.65 11.87 17.98
CA VAL A 672 -12.68 11.55 18.96
C VAL A 672 -13.90 12.48 18.82
N THR A 673 -15.06 12.01 19.29
CA THR A 673 -16.30 12.80 19.35
C THR A 673 -16.50 13.49 20.72
N ARG A 674 -15.62 13.23 21.68
CA ARG A 674 -15.66 13.89 22.98
C ARG A 674 -15.27 15.36 22.83
N GLY A 675 -16.13 16.25 23.26
CA GLY A 675 -15.85 17.69 23.32
C GLY A 675 -14.80 18.00 24.41
N VAL A 676 -13.82 18.84 24.05
CA VAL A 676 -12.77 19.31 24.95
C VAL A 676 -12.81 20.83 25.01
N PRO A 677 -12.77 21.47 26.22
CA PRO A 677 -12.71 22.91 26.31
C PRO A 677 -11.43 23.43 25.64
N GLN A 678 -11.56 24.10 24.51
CA GLN A 678 -10.40 24.58 23.73
C GLN A 678 -9.58 25.65 24.43
N ALA A 679 -10.22 26.42 25.30
CA ALA A 679 -9.55 27.39 26.17
C ALA A 679 -8.50 26.78 27.09
N HIS A 680 -8.64 25.51 27.47
CA HIS A 680 -7.67 24.82 28.34
C HIS A 680 -6.25 24.80 27.77
N LEU A 681 -6.09 24.85 26.45
CA LEU A 681 -4.76 24.88 25.82
C LEU A 681 -4.02 26.17 26.23
N LEU A 682 -4.55 27.32 25.84
CA LEU A 682 -3.89 28.60 26.11
C LEU A 682 -3.96 29.04 27.57
N ASP A 683 -5.09 28.82 28.26
CA ASP A 683 -5.27 29.28 29.64
C ASP A 683 -4.29 28.61 30.62
N ASN A 684 -3.99 27.33 30.43
CA ASN A 684 -2.97 26.64 31.24
C ASN A 684 -1.58 27.22 30.96
N VAL A 685 -1.21 27.40 29.71
CA VAL A 685 0.12 27.90 29.33
C VAL A 685 0.30 29.37 29.76
N ARG A 686 -0.72 30.21 29.55
CA ARG A 686 -0.72 31.62 30.01
C ARG A 686 -0.61 31.74 31.53
N ARG A 687 -1.40 30.96 32.27
CA ARG A 687 -1.39 30.96 33.73
C ARG A 687 0.00 30.65 34.29
N GLN A 688 0.67 29.67 33.72
CA GLN A 688 2.01 29.28 34.11
C GLN A 688 3.07 30.30 33.72
N ALA A 689 3.00 30.83 32.49
CA ALA A 689 3.91 31.88 32.03
C ALA A 689 3.80 33.14 32.92
N ALA A 690 2.59 33.57 33.26
CA ALA A 690 2.34 34.69 34.14
C ALA A 690 2.81 34.42 35.59
N SER A 691 2.58 33.23 36.13
CA SER A 691 3.02 32.82 37.45
C SER A 691 4.55 32.76 37.55
N LYS A 692 5.22 32.20 36.53
CA LYS A 692 6.68 32.19 36.47
C LYS A 692 7.26 33.60 36.36
N ALA A 693 6.68 34.46 35.57
CA ALA A 693 7.08 35.84 35.43
C ALA A 693 6.96 36.64 36.78
N SER A 694 5.89 36.40 37.56
CA SER A 694 5.67 37.02 38.85
C SER A 694 6.57 36.48 39.96
N GLN A 695 7.13 35.30 39.82
CA GLN A 695 7.97 34.60 40.82
C GLN A 695 9.47 34.70 40.51
N VAL A 696 9.90 35.39 39.46
CA VAL A 696 11.31 35.49 39.05
C VAL A 696 12.24 36.01 40.20
N GLY A 697 11.70 36.72 41.16
CA GLY A 697 12.43 37.06 42.40
C GLY A 697 12.49 35.98 43.49
N ALA A 698 11.66 34.95 43.45
CA ALA A 698 11.50 33.88 44.46
C ALA A 698 11.95 32.49 44.00
N LEU A 699 12.15 32.29 42.69
CA LEU A 699 12.50 31.00 42.12
C LEU A 699 13.97 30.66 42.34
N LYS A 700 14.27 29.81 43.33
CA LYS A 700 15.52 29.09 43.34
C LYS A 700 15.36 27.83 42.50
N PRO A 701 16.16 27.62 41.43
CA PRO A 701 16.13 26.38 40.69
C PRO A 701 16.45 25.19 41.61
N ALA A 702 15.60 24.20 41.62
CA ALA A 702 15.87 22.99 42.42
C ALA A 702 17.19 22.36 41.97
N GLY A 703 18.18 22.37 42.82
CA GLY A 703 19.37 21.56 42.74
C GLY A 703 20.56 22.06 41.91
N THR A 704 20.74 23.33 41.74
CA THR A 704 22.00 23.91 41.25
C THR A 704 22.69 24.63 42.42
N GLY A 705 24.00 24.48 42.54
CA GLY A 705 24.80 25.14 43.57
C GLY A 705 24.68 26.67 43.53
N ASP A 706 25.26 27.34 44.49
CA ASP A 706 25.10 28.75 44.85
C ASP A 706 25.41 29.84 43.81
N ASP A 707 25.64 29.48 42.56
CA ASP A 707 26.14 30.39 41.51
C ASP A 707 25.10 30.82 40.45
N TRP A 708 23.81 30.75 40.70
CA TRP A 708 22.87 31.49 39.88
C TRP A 708 22.83 32.95 40.30
N GLY A 709 23.37 33.79 39.40
CA GLY A 709 23.48 35.19 39.67
C GLY A 709 22.19 35.79 40.22
N GLN A 710 22.36 36.64 41.25
CA GLN A 710 21.29 37.42 41.81
C GLN A 710 20.51 38.10 40.68
N ALA A 711 19.21 37.80 40.56
CA ALA A 711 18.32 38.56 39.71
C ALA A 711 18.33 40.00 40.19
N THR A 712 19.06 40.85 39.52
CA THR A 712 19.00 42.26 39.71
C THR A 712 17.80 42.75 38.89
N ASP A 713 16.90 43.43 39.60
CA ASP A 713 15.80 44.24 39.15
C ASP A 713 14.46 43.51 38.86
N GLU A 714 13.42 44.09 39.45
CA GLU A 714 12.02 43.81 39.24
C GLU A 714 11.54 44.19 37.79
N SER A 715 12.19 43.67 36.77
CA SER A 715 11.64 43.72 35.43
C SER A 715 10.51 42.71 35.33
N THR A 716 9.30 43.14 35.43
CA THR A 716 8.12 42.39 35.00
C THR A 716 8.34 41.93 33.57
N VAL A 717 8.75 40.67 33.42
CA VAL A 717 8.80 40.05 32.07
C VAL A 717 7.37 40.04 31.59
N ALA A 718 7.07 40.81 30.54
CA ALA A 718 5.74 40.83 29.95
C ALA A 718 5.39 39.41 29.48
N PRO A 719 4.17 38.92 29.74
CA PRO A 719 3.76 37.61 29.27
C PRO A 719 3.91 37.54 27.76
N LEU A 720 4.38 36.42 27.23
CA LEU A 720 4.51 36.22 25.80
C LEU A 720 3.15 36.39 25.12
N PRO A 721 3.08 37.03 23.94
CA PRO A 721 1.86 37.08 23.16
C PRO A 721 1.32 35.70 22.82
N ASP A 722 0.02 35.56 22.74
CA ASP A 722 -0.65 34.30 22.41
C ASP A 722 -0.16 33.66 21.13
N GLU A 723 0.12 34.45 20.11
CA GLU A 723 0.65 34.00 18.83
C GLU A 723 2.01 33.29 19.00
N VAL A 724 2.87 33.82 19.88
CA VAL A 724 4.18 33.21 20.18
C VAL A 724 3.98 31.90 20.93
N LEU A 725 3.06 31.88 21.90
CA LEU A 725 2.75 30.68 22.68
C LEU A 725 2.16 29.58 21.78
N LEU A 726 1.24 29.92 20.88
CA LEU A 726 0.66 28.97 19.94
C LEU A 726 1.69 28.45 18.94
N ALA A 727 2.60 29.30 18.45
CA ALA A 727 3.68 28.88 17.58
C ALA A 727 4.62 27.87 18.24
N GLN A 728 4.97 28.11 19.53
CA GLN A 728 5.78 27.16 20.30
C GLN A 728 5.03 25.84 20.55
N LEU A 729 3.77 25.90 20.94
CA LEU A 729 2.92 24.71 21.14
C LEU A 729 2.80 23.89 19.85
N LYS A 730 2.60 24.56 18.72
CA LYS A 730 2.56 23.93 17.39
C LYS A 730 3.86 23.18 17.11
N GLN A 731 5.01 23.84 17.27
CA GLN A 731 6.31 23.24 17.04
C GLN A 731 6.51 21.98 17.91
N HIS A 732 6.15 22.04 19.18
CA HIS A 732 6.30 20.91 20.10
C HIS A 732 5.27 19.81 19.83
N SER A 733 4.03 20.14 19.49
CA SER A 733 3.00 19.19 19.10
C SER A 733 3.44 18.39 17.86
N LEU A 734 3.97 19.08 16.83
CA LEU A 734 4.52 18.45 15.63
C LEU A 734 5.82 17.67 15.84
N ALA A 735 6.49 17.87 16.98
CA ALA A 735 7.63 17.05 17.43
C ALA A 735 7.22 15.86 18.31
N GLY A 736 5.92 15.62 18.51
CA GLY A 736 5.39 14.44 19.19
C GLY A 736 4.78 14.71 20.58
N GLY A 737 4.93 15.90 21.15
CA GLY A 737 4.30 16.24 22.42
C GLY A 737 4.79 17.53 23.04
N TYR A 738 4.06 18.03 24.00
CA TYR A 738 4.36 19.31 24.70
C TYR A 738 3.95 19.28 26.16
N LYS A 739 4.57 20.13 26.99
CA LYS A 739 4.13 20.38 28.37
C LYS A 739 2.93 21.31 28.36
N LEU A 740 1.80 20.81 28.78
CA LEU A 740 0.59 21.59 29.01
C LEU A 740 0.60 22.21 30.39
N ILE A 741 1.04 21.46 31.43
CA ILE A 741 1.25 21.92 32.77
C ILE A 741 2.70 21.61 33.17
N ASP A 742 3.42 22.66 33.59
CA ASP A 742 4.83 22.56 34.03
C ASP A 742 5.05 23.33 35.32
N TRP A 743 5.19 22.57 36.41
CA TRP A 743 5.42 23.09 37.73
C TRP A 743 6.90 23.37 38.05
N THR A 744 7.80 23.15 37.07
CA THR A 744 9.23 23.37 37.25
C THR A 744 9.53 24.78 37.76
N GLY A 745 10.21 24.91 38.89
CA GLY A 745 10.60 26.16 39.48
C GLY A 745 9.57 26.81 40.41
N TYR A 746 8.42 26.17 40.67
CA TYR A 746 7.50 26.64 41.72
C TYR A 746 8.03 26.37 43.11
N GLU A 747 7.66 27.24 44.06
CA GLU A 747 8.04 27.07 45.46
C GLU A 747 7.56 25.73 46.01
N GLY A 748 8.46 24.96 46.65
CA GLY A 748 8.17 23.62 47.11
C GLY A 748 8.25 22.51 46.09
N PHE A 749 8.63 22.79 44.84
CA PHE A 749 8.83 21.79 43.79
C PHE A 749 10.16 21.06 44.01
N GLU A 750 10.10 19.81 44.49
CA GLU A 750 11.27 18.99 44.83
C GLU A 750 11.30 17.69 43.99
N PRO A 751 12.01 17.68 42.83
CA PRO A 751 12.15 16.48 42.01
C PRO A 751 12.76 15.31 42.80
N GLY A 752 12.11 14.15 42.75
CA GLY A 752 12.50 12.94 43.48
C GLY A 752 11.77 12.77 44.81
N ASP A 753 11.05 13.81 45.29
CA ASP A 753 10.23 13.74 46.51
C ASP A 753 8.73 13.89 46.18
N ASN A 754 8.31 15.05 45.69
CA ASN A 754 6.90 15.39 45.52
C ASN A 754 6.50 15.73 44.09
N VAL A 755 7.25 15.27 43.09
CA VAL A 755 6.99 15.54 41.67
C VAL A 755 6.68 14.25 40.91
N VAL A 756 5.74 14.32 39.95
CA VAL A 756 5.39 13.25 39.01
C VAL A 756 5.17 13.84 37.58
N ASN A 757 5.63 13.14 36.56
CA ASN A 757 5.33 13.49 35.19
C ASN A 757 4.15 12.62 34.68
N VAL A 758 3.07 13.25 34.26
CA VAL A 758 1.88 12.59 33.71
C VAL A 758 1.91 12.77 32.20
N PHE A 759 2.11 11.69 31.48
CA PHE A 759 2.02 11.65 30.02
C PHE A 759 0.60 11.27 29.64
N ALA A 760 -0.11 12.13 28.92
CA ALA A 760 -1.48 11.91 28.53
C ALA A 760 -1.63 11.93 27.00
N MET A 761 -2.32 10.93 26.45
CA MET A 761 -2.55 10.79 25.03
C MET A 761 -4.06 10.73 24.73
N GLY A 762 -4.47 11.38 23.65
CA GLY A 762 -5.85 11.43 23.22
C GLY A 762 -6.76 12.21 24.19
N SER A 763 -8.03 11.85 24.25
CA SER A 763 -9.05 12.59 25.02
C SER A 763 -8.90 12.51 26.54
N LEU A 764 -7.99 11.68 27.04
CA LEU A 764 -7.74 11.51 28.49
C LEU A 764 -6.87 12.62 29.12
N ALA A 765 -6.36 13.54 28.32
CA ALA A 765 -5.60 14.66 28.85
C ALA A 765 -6.46 15.57 29.75
N THR A 766 -7.79 15.61 29.56
CA THR A 766 -8.72 16.31 30.47
C THR A 766 -8.65 15.75 31.90
N GLU A 767 -8.61 14.42 32.02
CA GLU A 767 -8.45 13.72 33.32
C GLU A 767 -7.07 13.96 33.92
N ALA A 768 -6.03 14.06 33.11
CA ALA A 768 -4.68 14.36 33.55
C ALA A 768 -4.58 15.80 34.11
N ILE A 769 -5.26 16.78 33.48
CA ILE A 769 -5.36 18.15 33.98
C ILE A 769 -6.04 18.17 35.36
N ALA A 770 -7.21 17.55 35.46
CA ALA A 770 -7.95 17.47 36.71
C ALA A 770 -7.13 16.74 37.83
N ALA A 771 -6.45 15.67 37.45
CA ALA A 771 -5.57 14.95 38.39
C ALA A 771 -4.39 15.81 38.86
N SER A 772 -3.80 16.64 38.00
CA SER A 772 -2.73 17.58 38.36
C SER A 772 -3.21 18.59 39.44
N GLU A 773 -4.40 19.16 39.26
CA GLU A 773 -5.01 20.09 40.20
C GLU A 773 -5.29 19.40 41.56
N MET A 774 -5.88 18.22 41.56
CA MET A 774 -6.17 17.42 42.76
C MET A 774 -4.89 17.00 43.51
N LEU A 775 -3.81 16.74 42.81
CA LEU A 775 -2.51 16.38 43.38
C LEU A 775 -1.82 17.59 43.99
N LEU A 776 -1.94 18.76 43.37
CA LEU A 776 -1.40 20.00 43.91
C LEU A 776 -1.99 20.34 45.28
N ASP A 777 -3.31 20.14 45.47
CA ASP A 777 -3.99 20.29 46.75
C ASP A 777 -3.43 19.37 47.86
N ARG A 778 -2.72 18.31 47.46
CA ARG A 778 -2.05 17.35 48.34
C ARG A 778 -0.54 17.57 48.45
N GLY A 779 -0.03 18.66 47.92
CA GLY A 779 1.39 18.99 47.90
C GLY A 779 2.23 18.19 46.90
N VAL A 780 1.60 17.58 45.88
CA VAL A 780 2.28 16.84 44.80
C VAL A 780 2.18 17.64 43.52
N PHE A 781 3.33 17.95 42.94
CA PHE A 781 3.43 18.64 41.66
C PHE A 781 3.37 17.64 40.47
N ALA A 782 2.26 17.58 39.80
CA ALA A 782 2.10 16.73 38.61
C ALA A 782 2.23 17.55 37.33
N ASN A 783 3.38 17.46 36.63
CA ASN A 783 3.51 18.01 35.30
C ASN A 783 2.64 17.21 34.32
N VAL A 784 1.97 17.88 33.39
CA VAL A 784 1.18 17.21 32.36
C VAL A 784 1.84 17.40 31.01
N ILE A 785 2.22 16.30 30.39
CA ILE A 785 2.82 16.21 29.06
C ILE A 785 1.79 15.60 28.12
N ILE A 786 1.38 16.35 27.12
CA ILE A 786 0.51 15.84 26.06
C ILE A 786 1.37 15.10 25.05
N VAL A 787 0.98 13.88 24.70
CA VAL A 787 1.61 13.05 23.66
C VAL A 787 0.71 13.16 22.41
N SER A 788 1.15 13.91 21.42
CA SER A 788 0.47 14.07 20.14
C SER A 788 0.83 12.96 19.14
N SER A 789 2.07 12.44 19.22
CA SER A 789 2.56 11.30 18.44
C SER A 789 3.55 10.47 19.27
N PRO A 790 3.21 9.21 19.60
CA PRO A 790 4.12 8.35 20.34
C PRO A 790 5.39 8.00 19.56
N GLU A 791 5.29 7.83 18.22
CA GLU A 791 6.46 7.51 17.40
C GLU A 791 7.49 8.65 17.39
N LEU A 792 7.04 9.89 17.29
CA LEU A 792 7.93 11.05 17.27
C LEU A 792 8.50 11.35 18.65
N LEU A 793 7.69 11.27 19.69
CA LEU A 793 8.14 11.57 21.06
C LEU A 793 9.08 10.50 21.59
N LEU A 794 8.78 9.24 21.34
CA LEU A 794 9.47 8.09 21.91
C LEU A 794 10.47 7.43 20.94
N GLY A 795 10.55 7.89 19.70
CA GLY A 795 11.51 7.44 18.69
C GLY A 795 11.37 5.97 18.29
N ILE A 796 10.18 5.38 18.42
CA ILE A 796 9.98 3.92 18.24
C ILE A 796 10.18 3.48 16.80
N LEU A 797 9.67 4.24 15.85
CA LEU A 797 9.76 3.97 14.41
C LEU A 797 10.15 5.22 13.60
N GLY A 798 10.29 6.37 14.25
CA GLY A 798 10.69 7.62 13.64
C GLY A 798 12.20 7.69 13.42
N GLU A 799 12.64 8.69 12.68
CA GLU A 799 14.06 9.00 12.42
C GLU A 799 14.81 9.42 13.69
N GLN A 800 14.09 9.78 14.75
CA GLN A 800 14.67 10.25 16.02
C GLN A 800 14.87 9.10 17.00
N SER A 801 16.03 8.49 16.98
CA SER A 801 16.43 7.46 17.93
C SER A 801 17.09 7.99 19.21
N ASP A 802 17.38 9.28 19.29
CA ASP A 802 18.11 9.91 20.40
C ASP A 802 17.19 10.54 21.48
N TYR A 803 15.90 10.59 21.21
CA TYR A 803 14.88 11.18 22.09
C TYR A 803 15.12 12.66 22.41
N THR A 804 15.73 13.41 21.51
CA THR A 804 16.13 14.80 21.70
C THR A 804 14.98 15.69 22.15
N HIS A 805 13.81 15.57 21.50
CA HIS A 805 12.65 16.37 21.90
C HIS A 805 12.19 16.08 23.32
N LEU A 806 12.07 14.80 23.69
CA LEU A 806 11.67 14.38 25.04
C LEU A 806 12.67 14.85 26.10
N ARG A 807 13.96 14.67 25.85
CA ARG A 807 15.01 14.91 26.83
C ARG A 807 15.45 16.37 26.91
N GLU A 808 15.72 17.00 25.77
CA GLU A 808 16.29 18.34 25.71
C GLU A 808 15.22 19.41 25.71
N THR A 809 14.21 19.28 24.86
CA THR A 809 13.18 20.29 24.72
C THR A 809 12.16 20.23 25.87
N LEU A 810 11.66 19.04 26.20
CA LEU A 810 10.72 18.85 27.30
C LEU A 810 11.43 18.71 28.65
N GLY A 811 12.75 18.54 28.69
CA GLY A 811 13.53 18.42 29.91
C GLY A 811 13.24 17.16 30.73
N ILE A 812 12.76 16.07 30.06
CA ILE A 812 12.48 14.80 30.74
C ILE A 812 13.73 13.92 30.65
N ASN A 813 14.64 14.16 31.59
CA ASN A 813 15.93 13.48 31.62
C ASN A 813 15.94 12.33 32.63
N GLY A 814 16.74 11.31 32.38
CA GLY A 814 17.00 10.18 33.28
C GLY A 814 18.42 9.62 33.12
N ASP A 815 18.73 8.57 33.88
CA ASP A 815 20.07 7.98 33.93
C ASP A 815 20.56 7.43 32.60
N LEU A 816 19.65 6.90 31.76
CA LEU A 816 19.98 6.38 30.44
C LEU A 816 20.50 7.47 29.48
N TYR A 817 20.05 8.69 29.66
CA TYR A 817 20.57 9.82 28.87
C TYR A 817 22.06 10.03 29.12
N ALA A 818 22.49 9.84 30.37
CA ALA A 818 23.89 9.93 30.74
C ALA A 818 24.81 8.95 29.98
N VAL A 819 24.29 7.77 29.66
CA VAL A 819 25.03 6.73 28.93
C VAL A 819 25.02 6.98 27.42
N HIS A 820 23.93 7.56 26.90
CA HIS A 820 23.71 7.76 25.46
C HIS A 820 23.91 9.19 24.99
N GLY A 821 24.16 10.13 25.86
CA GLY A 821 24.40 11.52 25.51
C GLY A 821 25.64 11.69 24.68
N ALA A 822 25.45 11.55 23.36
CA ALA A 822 26.51 11.70 22.41
C ALA A 822 27.09 13.10 22.47
N GLY A 823 28.28 13.22 22.99
CA GLY A 823 29.10 14.39 22.89
C GLY A 823 29.08 15.41 24.03
N SER A 824 28.24 15.29 25.04
CA SER A 824 28.36 16.07 26.24
C SER A 824 28.93 15.21 27.36
N SER A 825 30.23 15.14 27.42
CA SER A 825 30.95 14.35 28.42
C SER A 825 30.66 14.76 29.90
N GLU A 826 30.02 15.88 30.08
CA GLU A 826 29.81 16.45 31.41
C GLU A 826 28.37 16.34 31.90
N ALA A 827 27.38 16.55 31.08
CA ALA A 827 25.97 16.45 31.46
C ALA A 827 25.53 15.00 31.72
N GLY A 828 26.21 14.04 31.14
CA GLY A 828 25.91 12.63 31.23
C GLY A 828 26.32 11.96 32.52
N MET A 829 27.24 12.51 33.24
CA MET A 829 27.91 11.82 34.36
C MET A 829 27.17 11.93 35.70
N VAL A 830 26.17 12.76 35.81
CA VAL A 830 25.53 13.00 37.09
C VAL A 830 24.02 12.84 37.00
N SER A 831 23.56 11.60 36.95
CA SER A 831 22.21 11.34 37.40
C SER A 831 22.21 11.35 38.91
N LEU A 832 21.63 12.36 39.46
CA LEU A 832 21.38 12.37 40.90
C LEU A 832 20.11 11.54 41.13
N ALA A 833 20.23 10.43 41.81
CA ALA A 833 19.12 9.57 42.21
C ALA A 833 17.95 10.37 42.84
N GLY A 834 18.26 11.47 43.51
CA GLY A 834 17.28 12.40 44.06
C GLY A 834 16.53 13.29 43.05
N ARG A 835 16.89 13.26 41.78
CA ARG A 835 16.20 14.05 40.73
C ARG A 835 15.33 13.19 39.84
N ARG A 836 15.21 11.90 40.10
CA ARG A 836 14.36 10.99 39.32
C ARG A 836 12.90 11.27 39.57
N VAL A 837 12.20 11.73 38.55
CA VAL A 837 10.77 12.00 38.58
C VAL A 837 10.02 10.81 37.99
N PRO A 838 9.21 10.08 38.79
CA PRO A 838 8.43 8.97 38.27
C PRO A 838 7.42 9.43 37.22
N CYS A 839 7.04 8.51 36.34
CA CYS A 839 6.08 8.77 35.28
C CYS A 839 4.78 8.01 35.47
N VAL A 840 3.67 8.67 35.16
CA VAL A 840 2.37 8.03 34.91
C VAL A 840 1.99 8.28 33.48
N ALA A 841 1.73 7.23 32.71
CA ALA A 841 1.20 7.34 31.36
C ALA A 841 -0.29 7.03 31.38
N VAL A 842 -1.07 7.82 30.64
CA VAL A 842 -2.53 7.69 30.55
C VAL A 842 -2.94 7.69 29.07
N CYS A 843 -3.59 6.63 28.60
CA CYS A 843 -4.11 6.58 27.24
C CYS A 843 -5.39 5.74 27.15
N ASP A 844 -6.25 6.07 26.23
CA ASP A 844 -7.49 5.33 25.92
C ASP A 844 -7.30 4.24 24.84
N GLY A 845 -6.06 3.85 24.64
CA GLY A 845 -5.61 2.72 23.85
C GLY A 845 -4.90 1.66 24.69
N GLU A 846 -4.21 0.74 24.05
CA GLU A 846 -3.45 -0.33 24.67
C GLU A 846 -2.22 0.23 25.43
N ALA A 847 -1.91 -0.38 26.56
CA ALA A 847 -0.84 0.08 27.44
C ALA A 847 0.54 0.16 26.75
N GLY A 848 0.81 -0.75 25.83
CA GLY A 848 2.09 -0.82 25.10
C GLY A 848 2.40 0.40 24.23
N LEU A 849 1.41 1.26 24.00
CA LEU A 849 1.63 2.52 23.28
C LEU A 849 2.57 3.48 24.00
N LEU A 850 2.50 3.50 25.32
CA LEU A 850 3.25 4.44 26.18
C LEU A 850 4.04 3.78 27.31
N ASP A 851 4.07 2.46 27.45
CA ASP A 851 4.65 1.78 28.61
C ASP A 851 6.19 1.72 28.62
N ASN A 852 6.83 2.22 27.59
CA ASN A 852 8.28 2.28 27.45
C ASN A 852 8.92 3.61 27.90
N ILE A 853 8.15 4.64 28.24
CA ILE A 853 8.67 5.96 28.63
C ILE A 853 9.62 5.81 29.83
N GLY A 854 9.20 5.08 30.84
CA GLY A 854 10.01 4.89 32.05
C GLY A 854 11.37 4.23 31.77
N SER A 855 11.44 3.28 30.83
CA SER A 855 12.70 2.66 30.43
C SER A 855 13.59 3.60 29.61
N ILE A 856 13.00 4.46 28.77
CA ILE A 856 13.72 5.45 27.97
C ILE A 856 14.39 6.49 28.87
N VAL A 857 13.70 6.95 29.92
CA VAL A 857 14.18 8.00 30.80
C VAL A 857 14.76 7.49 32.12
N GLY A 858 14.79 6.17 32.36
CA GLY A 858 15.42 5.56 33.51
C GLY A 858 14.66 5.75 34.84
N VAL A 859 13.32 5.80 34.81
CA VAL A 859 12.48 6.04 35.97
C VAL A 859 11.38 4.99 36.13
N LYS A 860 10.75 4.94 37.33
CA LYS A 860 9.55 4.12 37.53
C LYS A 860 8.38 4.69 36.74
N GLN A 861 7.62 3.80 36.12
CA GLN A 861 6.40 4.14 35.38
C GLN A 861 5.20 3.32 35.85
N ARG A 862 4.03 3.96 35.82
CA ARG A 862 2.72 3.32 35.88
C ARG A 862 1.92 3.73 34.65
N THR A 863 1.40 2.75 33.93
CA THR A 863 0.53 3.01 32.76
C THR A 863 -0.92 2.68 33.12
N LEU A 864 -1.79 3.67 32.96
CA LEU A 864 -3.24 3.59 33.05
C LEU A 864 -3.80 3.57 31.63
N ALA A 865 -4.26 2.42 31.17
CA ALA A 865 -4.61 2.19 29.78
C ALA A 865 -5.52 0.96 29.63
N VAL A 866 -6.00 0.73 28.44
CA VAL A 866 -6.83 -0.42 28.12
C VAL A 866 -6.02 -1.70 28.10
N ARG A 867 -6.47 -2.74 28.82
CA ARG A 867 -5.79 -4.03 28.95
C ARG A 867 -6.65 -5.23 28.53
N ARG A 868 -7.90 -5.00 28.15
CA ARG A 868 -8.87 -6.01 27.75
C ARG A 868 -9.92 -5.40 26.83
N PHE A 869 -10.67 -6.21 26.14
CA PHE A 869 -11.82 -5.71 25.37
C PHE A 869 -12.75 -4.92 26.30
N SER A 870 -13.09 -3.71 25.91
CA SER A 870 -13.91 -2.79 26.67
C SER A 870 -15.42 -3.01 26.40
N LYS A 871 -16.24 -2.11 26.89
CA LYS A 871 -17.65 -2.00 26.65
C LYS A 871 -17.98 -0.58 26.21
N CYS A 872 -19.06 -0.40 25.48
CA CYS A 872 -19.56 0.95 25.22
C CYS A 872 -20.37 1.45 26.43
N GLY A 873 -20.26 2.75 26.66
CA GLY A 873 -20.91 3.46 27.76
C GLY A 873 -20.56 4.94 27.69
N ARG A 874 -21.00 5.69 28.68
CA ARG A 874 -20.51 7.04 28.84
C ARG A 874 -19.02 7.01 29.19
N PRO A 875 -18.22 8.05 28.87
CA PRO A 875 -16.79 8.08 29.16
C PRO A 875 -16.45 7.73 30.62
N ASP A 876 -17.21 8.26 31.58
CA ASP A 876 -17.02 7.98 33.02
C ASP A 876 -17.28 6.50 33.39
N GLU A 877 -18.23 5.85 32.72
CA GLU A 877 -18.50 4.41 32.90
C GLU A 877 -17.36 3.57 32.29
N VAL A 878 -16.85 3.96 31.10
CA VAL A 878 -15.76 3.27 30.42
C VAL A 878 -14.47 3.40 31.23
N PHE A 879 -14.20 4.57 31.83
CA PHE A 879 -13.03 4.78 32.69
C PHE A 879 -13.08 3.92 33.97
N GLY A 880 -14.26 3.63 34.48
CA GLY A 880 -14.45 2.77 35.64
C GLY A 880 -14.26 1.29 35.37
N TYR A 881 -14.33 0.86 34.12
CA TYR A 881 -14.23 -0.54 33.71
C TYR A 881 -12.81 -0.98 33.45
#